data_47049734a4f3ed819148448681f07e6a
#
_entry.id   47049734a4f3ed819148448681f07e6a
#
_cell.length_a   1.000
_cell.length_b   1.000
_cell.length_c   1.000
_cell.angle_alpha   90.00
_cell.angle_beta   90.00
_cell.angle_gamma   90.00
#
_symmetry.space_group_name_H-M   'P 1'
#
loop_
_entity.id
_entity.type
_entity.pdbx_description
1 polymer ?
#
loop_
_entity_poly.entity_id
_entity_poly.type
_entity_poly.pdbx_seq_one_letter_code
_entity_poly.pdbx_strand_id
1 'polypeptide(L)'
;MKVSKVWFRENQLTPQLQPRVDPDREAEIRALRQEILKLLQRQRFVSFIKQPKFFFDNQLRCLWLLHGFQAQGEEVFQYLSRLQIYTFKSWELPDVEELKSVAREKLFCEHEKFSREALLSRERSPDGKNFQTVKMSTGEVGLSEDMHVVIPVHRVAQRDIFSFIVANSLLPHDVSGVTEKLNELYSLTLSASKKQQAMVPPPSLRALRQMLLEGDYMRARLPVLEESYLFDMEKGLWELYQPKKPVGSGWVGVELKQPWEARNPEKDVKDGVVAIDFGTSSTVVACRENGKITLLRVGMTDFFRKPVPGDYQNPTILEFIHLPQLLDAWRAEAYRPLTRWDDFHFSHEALINFRENEANQAIVASMLTGIKQWPLHAQVGEVLRITDQTTGFEMEVAPSLAPMPVPGQRITVGKEDPFDPIELYAYYLGLFINSRANGLFLEYCMTFPVTYPREVKNRIRASFARGLMRSLPANLMDSDKVQRFVVAEEASEPAAYAACALEELDIDPTEDGVAYAVFDFGGGSTDFDFGIYRRPTTEEEVQGYEQVIHHFGASGDMYLGGENLVANVAYLVFRDNLEVCREHRIPFSIPPEGERFPGCELFLDHSHVAQTNTALVMAQVRELWENFQWDVLGDDVQDAADNVAAVTRRLSDRIGDVLSQEIMDTGFVLRSDFQSCHPNKRMGQLELELLNRSREKTIVRFQVDRNHINHFLVARVGKGVHRFFIAMKQAFSSRGMDPAEIHVLQAGNASRALLVQALFSALTQEKMHKWEPPQGGLKKNMVLERMQNSMGCKKLIIHRPPPGDPDNPYKPTAKTGVAIGLLKLIPGEPFLAIGPNADNRQGEAPFTYFVGGLKRGRFHPVLVQNGPYSVWTELGTPTRGTFVLVFSTSPQAGLGELRRGSRELKERSMTFGPGSQGRKLFIQAVAPSRVEICLANTIEQIEKRPEEVIHREVLFL
;
A
#
# COMPACT_ATOMS: atom_id res chain seq x y z
N MET A 1 34.37 28.49 -5.06
CA MET A 1 34.73 28.77 -6.47
C MET A 1 33.96 30.00 -6.94
N LYS A 2 34.67 31.04 -7.41
CA LYS A 2 34.01 32.24 -7.94
C LYS A 2 33.45 32.01 -9.33
N VAL A 3 32.21 32.35 -9.52
CA VAL A 3 31.43 32.16 -10.76
C VAL A 3 31.00 33.53 -11.27
N SER A 4 31.52 33.94 -12.44
CA SER A 4 31.14 35.20 -13.11
C SER A 4 30.08 35.03 -14.18
N LYS A 5 29.78 33.76 -14.55
CA LYS A 5 28.75 33.37 -15.52
C LYS A 5 28.05 32.10 -15.06
N VAL A 6 26.74 32.15 -15.03
CA VAL A 6 25.91 31.01 -14.62
C VAL A 6 25.22 30.44 -15.84
N TRP A 7 25.18 29.11 -15.93
CA TRP A 7 24.59 28.35 -17.01
C TRP A 7 23.37 27.60 -16.55
N PHE A 8 22.24 27.71 -17.30
CA PHE A 8 20.98 27.02 -17.04
C PHE A 8 20.48 26.36 -18.29
N ARG A 9 19.66 25.37 -18.15
CA ARG A 9 18.81 24.90 -19.24
C ARG A 9 17.61 25.81 -19.38
N GLU A 10 17.24 26.12 -20.62
CA GLU A 10 16.13 27.01 -20.95
C GLU A 10 14.83 26.52 -20.30
N ASN A 11 14.58 25.23 -20.26
CA ASN A 11 13.41 24.60 -19.64
C ASN A 11 13.39 24.68 -18.10
N GLN A 12 14.51 24.91 -17.41
CA GLN A 12 14.54 25.04 -15.94
C GLN A 12 13.93 26.36 -15.44
N LEU A 13 13.89 27.37 -16.27
CA LEU A 13 13.39 28.69 -15.93
C LEU A 13 11.94 28.93 -16.39
N THR A 14 11.46 28.12 -17.34
CA THR A 14 10.15 28.30 -17.97
C THR A 14 8.97 28.08 -17.02
N PRO A 15 8.97 27.11 -16.10
CA PRO A 15 7.83 26.91 -15.19
C PRO A 15 7.63 28.01 -14.15
N GLN A 16 8.71 28.73 -13.77
CA GLN A 16 8.67 29.76 -12.73
C GLN A 16 8.32 31.14 -13.26
N LEU A 17 8.51 31.35 -14.54
CA LEU A 17 8.23 32.61 -15.25
C LEU A 17 6.90 32.61 -16.00
N GLN A 18 6.08 31.55 -15.88
CA GLN A 18 4.71 31.65 -16.32
C GLN A 18 4.05 32.78 -15.53
N PRO A 19 3.78 33.95 -16.15
CA PRO A 19 2.94 34.94 -15.51
C PRO A 19 1.65 34.22 -15.13
N ARG A 20 1.13 34.48 -13.95
CA ARG A 20 -0.27 34.15 -13.63
C ARG A 20 -1.05 34.58 -14.84
N VAL A 21 -1.81 33.66 -15.45
CA VAL A 21 -2.67 33.97 -16.58
C VAL A 21 -3.42 35.23 -16.18
N ASP A 22 -3.43 36.21 -17.06
CA ASP A 22 -4.14 37.46 -16.83
C ASP A 22 -5.50 37.15 -16.21
N PRO A 23 -5.87 37.70 -15.03
CA PRO A 23 -7.12 37.40 -14.35
C PRO A 23 -8.35 37.55 -15.26
N ASP A 24 -8.32 38.52 -16.17
CA ASP A 24 -9.38 38.74 -17.15
C ASP A 24 -9.46 37.60 -18.18
N ARG A 25 -8.33 37.08 -18.57
CA ARG A 25 -8.23 35.93 -19.49
C ARG A 25 -8.58 34.60 -18.82
N GLU A 26 -8.26 34.41 -17.57
CA GLU A 26 -8.77 33.27 -16.77
C GLU A 26 -10.29 33.32 -16.62
N ALA A 27 -10.84 34.51 -16.45
CA ALA A 27 -12.30 34.71 -16.43
C ALA A 27 -12.93 34.35 -17.76
N GLU A 28 -12.31 34.77 -18.89
CA GLU A 28 -12.75 34.44 -20.25
C GLU A 28 -12.71 32.93 -20.52
N ILE A 29 -11.60 32.26 -20.18
CA ILE A 29 -11.45 30.81 -20.29
C ILE A 29 -12.51 30.11 -19.43
N ARG A 30 -12.75 30.55 -18.19
CA ARG A 30 -13.79 30.00 -17.32
C ARG A 30 -15.20 30.19 -17.90
N ALA A 31 -15.50 31.37 -18.42
CA ALA A 31 -16.80 31.67 -19.03
C ALA A 31 -17.03 30.77 -20.24
N LEU A 32 -16.03 30.65 -21.15
CA LEU A 32 -16.11 29.81 -22.33
C LEU A 32 -16.27 28.31 -21.99
N ARG A 33 -15.55 27.82 -20.98
CA ARG A 33 -15.73 26.45 -20.45
C ARG A 33 -17.14 26.19 -19.96
N GLN A 34 -17.72 27.12 -19.19
CA GLN A 34 -19.09 27.00 -18.70
C GLN A 34 -20.11 27.01 -19.83
N GLU A 35 -19.87 27.81 -20.87
CA GLU A 35 -20.73 27.90 -22.03
C GLU A 35 -20.70 26.60 -22.86
N ILE A 36 -19.51 26.07 -23.11
CA ILE A 36 -19.34 24.76 -23.77
C ILE A 36 -20.04 23.65 -22.96
N LEU A 37 -19.84 23.62 -21.63
CA LEU A 37 -20.47 22.64 -20.77
C LEU A 37 -22.01 22.71 -20.84
N LYS A 38 -22.59 23.93 -20.82
CA LYS A 38 -24.02 24.13 -20.96
C LYS A 38 -24.56 23.64 -22.32
N LEU A 39 -23.81 23.79 -23.38
CA LEU A 39 -24.18 23.32 -24.70
C LEU A 39 -24.15 21.79 -24.78
N LEU A 40 -23.08 21.17 -24.23
CA LEU A 40 -22.93 19.73 -24.20
C LEU A 40 -23.99 19.04 -23.33
N GLN A 41 -24.37 19.64 -22.22
CA GLN A 41 -25.38 19.11 -21.29
C GLN A 41 -26.83 19.23 -21.80
N ARG A 42 -27.10 19.95 -22.87
CA ARG A 42 -28.44 20.03 -23.49
C ARG A 42 -28.88 18.73 -24.12
N GLN A 43 -27.94 17.88 -24.49
CA GLN A 43 -28.21 16.57 -25.06
C GLN A 43 -27.84 15.47 -24.03
N ARG A 44 -28.68 14.46 -23.90
CA ARG A 44 -28.36 13.31 -23.05
C ARG A 44 -27.16 12.54 -23.61
N PHE A 45 -27.15 12.27 -24.91
CA PHE A 45 -26.11 11.49 -25.58
C PHE A 45 -25.27 12.35 -26.50
N VAL A 46 -23.95 12.27 -26.36
CA VAL A 46 -22.98 12.99 -27.20
C VAL A 46 -22.10 11.97 -27.93
N SER A 47 -22.16 11.96 -29.26
CA SER A 47 -21.29 11.18 -30.13
C SER A 47 -20.01 11.94 -30.48
N PHE A 48 -18.99 11.25 -31.04
CA PHE A 48 -17.69 11.81 -31.34
C PHE A 48 -17.29 11.59 -32.82
N ILE A 49 -16.72 12.59 -33.46
CA ILE A 49 -16.43 12.59 -34.91
C ILE A 49 -15.49 11.44 -35.32
N LYS A 50 -14.44 11.17 -34.53
CA LYS A 50 -13.46 10.14 -34.85
C LYS A 50 -13.75 8.80 -34.21
N GLN A 51 -14.83 8.72 -33.44
CA GLN A 51 -15.14 7.58 -32.56
C GLN A 51 -16.64 7.22 -32.61
N PRO A 52 -17.18 6.84 -33.77
CA PRO A 52 -18.62 6.67 -33.95
C PRO A 52 -19.18 5.39 -33.25
N LYS A 53 -18.31 4.59 -32.65
CA LYS A 53 -18.72 3.33 -31.99
C LYS A 53 -19.22 3.51 -30.56
N PHE A 54 -18.97 4.65 -29.96
CA PHE A 54 -19.43 4.93 -28.61
C PHE A 54 -19.92 6.37 -28.46
N PHE A 55 -20.72 6.60 -27.42
CA PHE A 55 -21.20 7.92 -27.07
C PHE A 55 -21.25 8.07 -25.54
N PHE A 56 -21.17 9.31 -25.12
CA PHE A 56 -21.20 9.70 -23.72
C PHE A 56 -22.65 9.97 -23.31
N ASP A 57 -23.09 9.34 -22.21
CA ASP A 57 -24.38 9.63 -21.57
C ASP A 57 -24.16 10.67 -20.46
N ASN A 58 -24.70 11.88 -20.66
CA ASN A 58 -24.59 12.97 -19.69
C ASN A 58 -25.35 12.70 -18.38
N GLN A 59 -26.37 11.89 -18.43
CA GLN A 59 -27.18 11.55 -17.25
C GLN A 59 -26.49 10.49 -16.39
N LEU A 60 -25.96 9.45 -17.01
CA LEU A 60 -25.31 8.34 -16.32
C LEU A 60 -23.79 8.52 -16.18
N ARG A 61 -23.21 9.49 -16.87
CA ARG A 61 -21.76 9.79 -16.90
C ARG A 61 -20.93 8.57 -17.26
N CYS A 62 -21.33 7.88 -18.30
CA CYS A 62 -20.62 6.73 -18.81
C CYS A 62 -20.56 6.75 -20.34
N LEU A 63 -19.63 5.93 -20.88
CA LEU A 63 -19.59 5.64 -22.30
C LEU A 63 -20.36 4.36 -22.58
N TRP A 64 -21.25 4.41 -23.57
CA TRP A 64 -21.90 3.23 -24.11
C TRP A 64 -21.18 2.80 -25.39
N LEU A 65 -20.87 1.50 -25.48
CA LEU A 65 -20.33 0.94 -26.71
C LEU A 65 -21.46 0.40 -27.58
N LEU A 66 -21.73 1.03 -28.70
CA LEU A 66 -22.77 0.61 -29.67
C LEU A 66 -22.41 -0.66 -30.45
N HIS A 67 -21.32 -1.31 -30.17
CA HIS A 67 -20.93 -2.56 -30.81
C HIS A 67 -21.21 -3.73 -29.86
N GLY A 68 -22.51 -4.02 -29.68
CA GLY A 68 -22.94 -5.14 -28.89
C GLY A 68 -22.42 -6.48 -29.42
N PHE A 69 -22.19 -7.42 -28.55
CA PHE A 69 -21.83 -8.81 -28.84
C PHE A 69 -22.78 -9.78 -28.11
N GLN A 70 -22.90 -10.99 -28.61
CA GLN A 70 -23.68 -12.03 -27.95
C GLN A 70 -22.81 -12.83 -27.01
N ALA A 71 -23.28 -13.03 -25.78
CA ALA A 71 -22.60 -13.83 -24.78
C ALA A 71 -23.57 -14.45 -23.78
N GLN A 72 -23.14 -15.50 -23.10
CA GLN A 72 -23.91 -16.24 -22.11
C GLN A 72 -23.10 -16.42 -20.81
N GLY A 73 -23.76 -16.24 -19.69
CA GLY A 73 -23.26 -16.58 -18.37
C GLY A 73 -21.97 -15.82 -17.97
N GLU A 74 -21.07 -16.52 -17.30
CA GLU A 74 -19.82 -15.97 -16.73
C GLU A 74 -18.76 -15.59 -17.79
N GLU A 75 -18.87 -16.07 -19.01
CA GLU A 75 -17.94 -15.75 -20.11
C GLU A 75 -17.90 -14.27 -20.44
N VAL A 76 -19.01 -13.57 -20.17
CA VAL A 76 -19.13 -12.12 -20.37
C VAL A 76 -18.05 -11.36 -19.57
N PHE A 77 -17.84 -11.73 -18.32
CA PHE A 77 -16.87 -11.02 -17.47
C PHE A 77 -15.43 -11.26 -17.92
N GLN A 78 -15.10 -12.45 -18.39
CA GLN A 78 -13.79 -12.73 -18.94
C GLN A 78 -13.54 -11.94 -20.23
N TYR A 79 -14.55 -11.78 -21.05
CA TYR A 79 -14.47 -10.95 -22.25
C TYR A 79 -14.30 -9.46 -21.90
N LEU A 80 -15.14 -8.93 -21.02
CA LEU A 80 -15.10 -7.53 -20.61
C LEU A 80 -13.78 -7.16 -19.94
N SER A 81 -13.20 -8.06 -19.13
CA SER A 81 -11.90 -7.81 -18.48
C SER A 81 -10.73 -7.65 -19.47
N ARG A 82 -10.87 -8.21 -20.68
CA ARG A 82 -9.87 -8.15 -21.76
C ARG A 82 -10.20 -7.10 -22.81
N LEU A 83 -11.41 -6.53 -22.77
CA LEU A 83 -11.87 -5.59 -23.76
C LEU A 83 -11.13 -4.26 -23.63
N GLN A 84 -10.38 -3.92 -24.66
CA GLN A 84 -9.75 -2.62 -24.81
C GLN A 84 -10.20 -1.99 -26.13
N ILE A 85 -10.83 -0.81 -26.04
CA ILE A 85 -11.28 -0.04 -27.21
C ILE A 85 -10.65 1.33 -27.14
N TYR A 86 -9.76 1.62 -28.07
CA TYR A 86 -8.88 2.78 -28.04
C TYR A 86 -8.05 2.82 -26.75
N THR A 87 -8.14 3.91 -25.99
CA THR A 87 -7.51 4.08 -24.69
C THR A 87 -8.36 3.55 -23.52
N PHE A 88 -9.61 3.18 -23.78
CA PHE A 88 -10.55 2.76 -22.74
C PHE A 88 -10.43 1.28 -22.44
N LYS A 89 -10.23 0.98 -21.16
CA LYS A 89 -10.22 -0.36 -20.53
C LYS A 89 -11.31 -0.40 -19.47
N SER A 90 -11.44 -1.51 -18.80
CA SER A 90 -12.39 -1.67 -17.68
C SER A 90 -13.85 -1.44 -18.11
N TRP A 91 -14.26 -2.15 -19.14
CA TRP A 91 -15.64 -2.20 -19.58
C TRP A 91 -16.46 -3.12 -18.67
N GLU A 92 -17.67 -2.71 -18.34
CA GLU A 92 -18.55 -3.40 -17.42
C GLU A 92 -19.94 -3.66 -18.06
N LEU A 93 -20.73 -4.52 -17.42
CA LEU A 93 -22.15 -4.63 -17.71
C LEU A 93 -22.89 -3.45 -17.05
N PRO A 94 -23.88 -2.86 -17.73
CA PRO A 94 -24.79 -1.92 -17.10
C PRO A 94 -25.70 -2.62 -16.09
N ASP A 95 -26.20 -1.89 -15.10
CA ASP A 95 -27.23 -2.40 -14.22
C ASP A 95 -28.66 -2.28 -14.83
N VAL A 96 -29.64 -2.88 -14.15
CA VAL A 96 -31.03 -2.87 -14.63
C VAL A 96 -31.61 -1.45 -14.72
N GLU A 97 -31.29 -0.59 -13.75
CA GLU A 97 -31.81 0.78 -13.73
C GLU A 97 -31.17 1.65 -14.83
N GLU A 98 -29.88 1.42 -15.09
CA GLU A 98 -29.19 2.05 -16.23
C GLU A 98 -29.83 1.62 -17.54
N LEU A 99 -30.10 0.35 -17.76
CA LEU A 99 -30.77 -0.15 -18.94
C LEU A 99 -32.20 0.37 -19.05
N LYS A 100 -32.98 0.43 -17.97
CA LYS A 100 -34.30 1.04 -17.94
C LYS A 100 -34.26 2.53 -18.27
N SER A 101 -33.24 3.23 -17.78
CA SER A 101 -33.05 4.64 -18.04
C SER A 101 -32.83 4.96 -19.53
N VAL A 102 -32.19 4.04 -20.28
CA VAL A 102 -31.96 4.19 -21.73
C VAL A 102 -33.00 3.45 -22.58
N ALA A 103 -33.83 2.59 -21.98
CA ALA A 103 -34.94 1.94 -22.66
C ALA A 103 -35.93 3.00 -23.20
N ARG A 104 -36.46 2.77 -24.41
CA ARG A 104 -37.31 3.71 -25.17
C ARG A 104 -36.59 4.94 -25.73
N GLU A 105 -35.30 5.15 -25.42
CA GLU A 105 -34.52 6.19 -26.09
C GLU A 105 -34.28 5.79 -27.56
N LYS A 106 -34.50 6.75 -28.51
CA LYS A 106 -34.36 6.52 -29.92
C LYS A 106 -33.09 5.82 -30.34
N LEU A 107 -32.01 6.18 -29.70
CA LEU A 107 -30.67 5.66 -29.96
C LEU A 107 -30.58 4.15 -29.72
N PHE A 108 -31.36 3.60 -28.78
CA PHE A 108 -31.36 2.19 -28.43
C PHE A 108 -32.54 1.44 -29.04
N CYS A 109 -33.75 2.00 -28.98
CA CYS A 109 -34.95 1.29 -29.41
C CYS A 109 -35.13 1.29 -30.93
N GLU A 110 -34.55 2.23 -31.69
CA GLU A 110 -34.56 2.26 -33.14
C GLU A 110 -33.30 1.65 -33.78
N HIS A 111 -32.31 1.24 -32.98
CA HIS A 111 -31.08 0.64 -33.50
C HIS A 111 -31.34 -0.77 -33.99
N GLU A 112 -30.94 -1.12 -35.22
CA GLU A 112 -31.19 -2.40 -35.88
C GLU A 112 -30.90 -3.63 -35.04
N LYS A 113 -29.81 -3.57 -34.19
CA LYS A 113 -29.37 -4.69 -33.36
C LYS A 113 -30.08 -4.80 -32.02
N PHE A 114 -30.64 -3.69 -31.49
CA PHE A 114 -31.13 -3.66 -30.11
C PHE A 114 -32.64 -3.49 -30.02
N SER A 115 -33.28 -3.05 -31.07
CA SER A 115 -34.71 -2.71 -31.05
C SER A 115 -35.63 -3.87 -30.67
N ARG A 116 -35.24 -5.11 -30.94
CA ARG A 116 -36.04 -6.34 -30.71
C ARG A 116 -35.51 -7.22 -29.60
N GLU A 117 -34.33 -6.91 -29.01
CA GLU A 117 -33.67 -7.79 -28.07
C GLU A 117 -33.68 -7.24 -26.64
N ALA A 118 -33.60 -8.13 -25.68
CA ALA A 118 -33.36 -7.79 -24.28
C ALA A 118 -31.84 -7.74 -24.02
N LEU A 119 -31.38 -6.67 -23.39
CA LEU A 119 -29.96 -6.47 -23.07
C LEU A 119 -29.65 -7.04 -21.70
N LEU A 120 -28.48 -7.69 -21.59
CA LEU A 120 -27.98 -8.28 -20.36
C LEU A 120 -27.55 -7.23 -19.37
N SER A 121 -28.00 -7.29 -18.13
CA SER A 121 -27.52 -6.50 -17.01
C SER A 121 -26.51 -7.27 -16.17
N ARG A 122 -25.81 -6.57 -15.29
CA ARG A 122 -24.94 -7.22 -14.29
C ARG A 122 -25.69 -7.80 -13.09
N GLU A 123 -26.97 -7.50 -12.94
CA GLU A 123 -27.79 -7.98 -11.83
C GLU A 123 -28.24 -9.41 -12.05
N ARG A 124 -28.35 -10.16 -10.94
CA ARG A 124 -28.82 -11.54 -10.94
C ARG A 124 -30.23 -11.64 -10.39
N SER A 125 -30.88 -12.74 -10.70
CA SER A 125 -32.14 -13.14 -10.06
C SER A 125 -31.96 -13.33 -8.54
N PRO A 126 -33.02 -13.25 -7.74
CA PRO A 126 -32.95 -13.41 -6.28
C PRO A 126 -32.34 -14.75 -5.83
N ASP A 127 -32.39 -15.78 -6.65
CA ASP A 127 -31.77 -17.09 -6.39
C ASP A 127 -30.28 -17.16 -6.83
N GLY A 128 -29.74 -16.06 -7.40
CA GLY A 128 -28.36 -15.93 -7.86
C GLY A 128 -28.02 -16.75 -9.11
N LYS A 129 -28.97 -17.46 -9.75
CA LYS A 129 -28.69 -18.39 -10.85
C LYS A 129 -28.63 -17.73 -12.21
N ASN A 130 -29.52 -16.80 -12.50
CA ASN A 130 -29.66 -16.18 -13.81
C ASN A 130 -29.38 -14.68 -13.77
N PHE A 131 -28.87 -14.10 -14.86
CA PHE A 131 -28.76 -12.65 -15.03
C PHE A 131 -30.12 -12.04 -15.40
N GLN A 132 -30.34 -10.80 -14.96
CA GLN A 132 -31.52 -10.03 -15.40
C GLN A 132 -31.24 -9.40 -16.76
N THR A 133 -32.29 -9.22 -17.52
CA THR A 133 -32.27 -8.59 -18.83
C THR A 133 -33.32 -7.47 -18.91
N VAL A 134 -33.08 -6.48 -19.74
CA VAL A 134 -34.05 -5.38 -19.98
C VAL A 134 -34.35 -5.25 -21.47
N LYS A 135 -35.61 -5.29 -21.82
CA LYS A 135 -36.08 -5.12 -23.19
C LYS A 135 -36.11 -3.64 -23.56
N MET A 136 -35.31 -3.26 -24.55
CA MET A 136 -35.09 -1.82 -24.88
C MET A 136 -36.35 -1.13 -25.41
N SER A 137 -37.27 -1.85 -26.02
CA SER A 137 -38.53 -1.28 -26.57
C SER A 137 -39.57 -0.97 -25.47
N THR A 138 -39.57 -1.71 -24.35
CA THR A 138 -40.60 -1.58 -23.32
C THR A 138 -40.06 -1.20 -21.94
N GLY A 139 -38.80 -1.48 -21.67
CA GLY A 139 -38.18 -1.35 -20.34
C GLY A 139 -38.56 -2.49 -19.40
N GLU A 140 -39.17 -3.57 -19.89
CA GLU A 140 -39.53 -4.73 -19.08
C GLU A 140 -38.30 -5.54 -18.69
N VAL A 141 -38.28 -5.99 -17.43
CA VAL A 141 -37.20 -6.82 -16.88
C VAL A 141 -37.58 -8.29 -17.06
N GLY A 142 -36.65 -9.07 -17.60
CA GLY A 142 -36.73 -10.51 -17.74
C GLY A 142 -35.55 -11.24 -17.12
N LEU A 143 -35.50 -12.55 -17.28
CA LEU A 143 -34.37 -13.38 -16.86
C LEU A 143 -33.68 -13.96 -18.09
N SER A 144 -32.35 -14.09 -18.02
CA SER A 144 -31.55 -14.71 -19.08
C SER A 144 -31.59 -16.23 -18.96
N GLU A 145 -32.18 -16.88 -19.98
CA GLU A 145 -32.14 -18.34 -20.13
C GLU A 145 -31.21 -18.78 -21.28
N ASP A 146 -30.87 -17.85 -22.20
CA ASP A 146 -30.07 -18.09 -23.43
C ASP A 146 -28.99 -17.03 -23.66
N MET A 147 -28.40 -17.03 -24.86
CA MET A 147 -27.46 -16.00 -25.33
C MET A 147 -28.19 -14.65 -25.52
N HIS A 148 -27.68 -13.60 -24.94
CA HIS A 148 -28.20 -12.23 -25.06
C HIS A 148 -27.19 -11.24 -25.60
N VAL A 149 -27.72 -10.14 -26.12
CA VAL A 149 -26.87 -9.03 -26.55
C VAL A 149 -26.34 -8.27 -25.32
N VAL A 150 -25.05 -8.08 -25.32
CA VAL A 150 -24.31 -7.33 -24.30
C VAL A 150 -23.89 -5.98 -24.87
N ILE A 151 -24.23 -4.91 -24.18
CA ILE A 151 -23.72 -3.57 -24.47
C ILE A 151 -22.85 -3.12 -23.30
N PRO A 152 -21.54 -3.09 -23.49
CA PRO A 152 -20.64 -2.67 -22.42
C PRO A 152 -20.74 -1.17 -22.13
N VAL A 153 -20.56 -0.81 -20.87
CA VAL A 153 -20.40 0.55 -20.40
C VAL A 153 -19.00 0.75 -19.82
N HIS A 154 -18.42 1.91 -20.02
CA HIS A 154 -17.19 2.33 -19.36
C HIS A 154 -17.48 3.52 -18.47
N ARG A 155 -17.16 3.41 -17.19
CA ARG A 155 -17.36 4.51 -16.22
C ARG A 155 -16.33 5.60 -16.45
N VAL A 156 -16.82 6.82 -16.63
CA VAL A 156 -15.96 7.95 -16.91
C VAL A 156 -15.53 8.62 -15.61
N ALA A 157 -14.23 8.76 -15.45
CA ALA A 157 -13.60 9.34 -14.27
C ALA A 157 -13.83 10.84 -14.13
N GLN A 158 -13.97 11.56 -15.23
CA GLN A 158 -14.08 13.00 -15.27
C GLN A 158 -15.42 13.48 -14.68
N ARG A 159 -15.41 14.61 -13.97
CA ARG A 159 -16.59 15.22 -13.33
C ARG A 159 -17.71 15.55 -14.30
N ASP A 160 -17.35 15.86 -15.54
CA ASP A 160 -18.31 16.29 -16.57
C ASP A 160 -17.80 15.93 -17.98
N ILE A 161 -18.70 15.99 -18.94
CA ILE A 161 -18.40 15.71 -20.35
C ILE A 161 -17.32 16.62 -20.92
N PHE A 162 -17.23 17.88 -20.50
CA PHE A 162 -16.20 18.79 -20.99
C PHE A 162 -14.80 18.32 -20.58
N SER A 163 -14.62 17.99 -19.31
CA SER A 163 -13.36 17.43 -18.77
C SER A 163 -12.98 16.13 -19.47
N PHE A 164 -13.97 15.27 -19.75
CA PHE A 164 -13.78 14.04 -20.52
C PHE A 164 -13.30 14.30 -21.95
N ILE A 165 -13.93 15.24 -22.66
CA ILE A 165 -13.57 15.63 -24.04
C ILE A 165 -12.15 16.15 -24.12
N VAL A 166 -11.77 17.04 -23.20
CA VAL A 166 -10.43 17.65 -23.17
C VAL A 166 -9.36 16.60 -22.84
N ALA A 167 -9.59 15.77 -21.81
CA ALA A 167 -8.63 14.75 -21.40
C ALA A 167 -8.35 13.71 -22.50
N ASN A 168 -9.33 13.39 -23.34
CA ASN A 168 -9.21 12.38 -24.38
C ASN A 168 -9.04 12.96 -25.80
N SER A 169 -8.89 14.29 -25.93
CA SER A 169 -8.77 15.00 -27.22
C SER A 169 -9.89 14.64 -28.21
N LEU A 170 -11.12 14.50 -27.71
CA LEU A 170 -12.28 14.11 -28.47
C LEU A 170 -12.96 15.36 -29.06
N LEU A 171 -13.60 15.21 -30.22
CA LEU A 171 -14.42 16.26 -30.85
C LEU A 171 -15.89 15.78 -30.91
N PRO A 172 -16.82 16.48 -30.25
CA PRO A 172 -18.25 16.15 -30.32
C PRO A 172 -18.79 16.26 -31.75
N HIS A 173 -19.67 15.33 -32.09
CA HIS A 173 -20.43 15.35 -33.32
C HIS A 173 -21.85 15.88 -33.02
N ASP A 174 -22.40 16.68 -33.97
CA ASP A 174 -23.79 17.18 -33.95
C ASP A 174 -24.21 18.04 -32.75
N VAL A 175 -23.25 18.67 -32.05
CA VAL A 175 -23.57 19.68 -31.02
C VAL A 175 -23.27 21.07 -31.59
N SER A 176 -24.32 21.76 -32.04
CA SER A 176 -24.19 23.08 -32.66
C SER A 176 -23.45 24.10 -31.81
N GLY A 177 -22.41 24.70 -32.38
CA GLY A 177 -21.60 25.74 -31.73
C GLY A 177 -20.51 25.24 -30.77
N VAL A 178 -20.47 23.95 -30.41
CA VAL A 178 -19.45 23.43 -29.46
C VAL A 178 -18.08 23.35 -30.12
N THR A 179 -18.00 22.89 -31.35
CA THR A 179 -16.71 22.74 -32.07
C THR A 179 -16.02 24.09 -32.29
N GLU A 180 -16.77 25.13 -32.64
CA GLU A 180 -16.24 26.47 -32.77
C GLU A 180 -15.73 27.04 -31.47
N LYS A 181 -16.49 26.86 -30.38
CA LYS A 181 -16.08 27.29 -29.01
C LYS A 181 -14.93 26.47 -28.43
N LEU A 182 -14.83 25.20 -28.75
CA LEU A 182 -13.65 24.39 -28.40
C LEU A 182 -12.42 24.86 -29.15
N ASN A 183 -12.54 25.18 -30.44
CA ASN A 183 -11.46 25.76 -31.24
C ASN A 183 -11.05 27.13 -30.71
N GLU A 184 -11.99 27.98 -30.31
CA GLU A 184 -11.73 29.25 -29.65
C GLU A 184 -10.98 29.04 -28.32
N LEU A 185 -11.43 28.12 -27.46
CA LEU A 185 -10.76 27.76 -26.22
C LEU A 185 -9.34 27.22 -26.45
N TYR A 186 -9.16 26.35 -27.47
CA TYR A 186 -7.84 25.85 -27.84
C TYR A 186 -6.96 26.96 -28.40
N SER A 187 -7.52 27.92 -29.18
CA SER A 187 -6.75 29.07 -29.70
C SER A 187 -6.34 30.03 -28.58
N LEU A 188 -7.20 30.22 -27.59
CA LEU A 188 -6.88 30.99 -26.37
C LEU A 188 -5.80 30.32 -25.57
N THR A 189 -5.87 29.01 -25.37
CA THR A 189 -4.86 28.24 -24.64
C THR A 189 -3.56 28.09 -25.44
N LEU A 190 -3.61 27.81 -26.75
CA LEU A 190 -2.45 27.66 -27.62
C LEU A 190 -1.79 29.01 -27.95
N SER A 191 -2.55 30.12 -28.09
CA SER A 191 -1.97 31.44 -28.29
C SER A 191 -1.30 31.93 -27.02
N ALA A 192 -1.71 31.46 -25.84
CA ALA A 192 -0.96 31.66 -24.63
C ALA A 192 0.40 30.91 -24.71
N SER A 193 0.40 29.67 -25.15
CA SER A 193 1.62 28.85 -25.24
C SER A 193 2.53 29.29 -26.40
N LYS A 194 2.00 29.69 -27.57
CA LYS A 194 2.82 30.19 -28.71
C LYS A 194 3.34 31.60 -28.53
N LYS A 195 2.58 32.53 -27.95
CA LYS A 195 3.11 33.85 -27.56
C LYS A 195 4.13 33.74 -26.42
N GLN A 196 4.01 32.76 -25.56
CA GLN A 196 5.00 32.47 -24.55
C GLN A 196 6.29 31.89 -25.13
N GLN A 197 6.24 31.09 -26.19
CA GLN A 197 7.44 30.62 -26.89
C GLN A 197 8.12 31.73 -27.73
N ALA A 198 7.38 32.76 -28.17
CA ALA A 198 7.94 33.86 -28.97
C ALA A 198 8.50 35.04 -28.18
N MET A 199 8.23 35.12 -26.88
CA MET A 199 8.67 36.18 -25.97
C MET A 199 8.93 35.68 -24.55
N VAL A 200 9.76 34.66 -24.40
CA VAL A 200 10.42 34.46 -23.10
C VAL A 200 11.55 35.50 -23.06
N PRO A 201 11.43 36.57 -22.28
CA PRO A 201 12.58 37.48 -22.11
C PRO A 201 13.72 36.61 -21.55
N PRO A 202 14.98 36.93 -21.91
CA PRO A 202 16.10 36.23 -21.34
C PRO A 202 15.94 36.24 -19.82
N PRO A 203 16.21 35.13 -19.14
CA PRO A 203 15.94 35.00 -17.70
C PRO A 203 16.57 36.16 -16.96
N SER A 204 15.74 36.92 -16.27
CA SER A 204 16.25 38.07 -15.53
C SER A 204 17.17 37.57 -14.43
N LEU A 205 18.26 38.24 -14.17
CA LEU A 205 19.16 37.92 -13.04
C LEU A 205 18.40 37.79 -11.71
N ARG A 206 17.28 38.53 -11.59
CA ARG A 206 16.38 38.46 -10.45
C ARG A 206 15.68 37.12 -10.34
N ALA A 207 15.08 36.63 -11.43
CA ALA A 207 14.40 35.34 -11.44
C ALA A 207 15.35 34.17 -11.16
N LEU A 208 16.54 34.24 -11.73
CA LEU A 208 17.60 33.30 -11.49
C LEU A 208 18.02 33.25 -10.02
N ARG A 209 18.24 34.40 -9.42
CA ARG A 209 18.57 34.53 -8.01
C ARG A 209 17.47 33.95 -7.12
N GLN A 210 16.24 34.29 -7.41
CA GLN A 210 15.10 33.76 -6.68
C GLN A 210 15.05 32.23 -6.76
N MET A 211 15.18 31.64 -7.95
CA MET A 211 15.21 30.19 -8.14
C MET A 211 16.32 29.51 -7.33
N LEU A 212 17.49 30.11 -7.25
CA LEU A 212 18.61 29.54 -6.51
C LEU A 212 18.43 29.62 -4.99
N LEU A 213 17.85 30.69 -4.49
CA LEU A 213 17.67 30.91 -3.04
C LEU A 213 16.40 30.26 -2.51
N GLU A 214 15.34 30.19 -3.31
CA GLU A 214 14.03 29.68 -2.94
C GLU A 214 13.71 28.29 -3.52
N GLY A 215 14.60 27.70 -4.31
CA GLY A 215 14.30 26.46 -5.06
C GLY A 215 13.88 25.29 -4.19
N ASP A 216 14.55 25.07 -3.07
CA ASP A 216 14.19 23.99 -2.14
C ASP A 216 12.94 24.34 -1.30
N TYR A 217 12.68 25.62 -1.04
CA TYR A 217 11.41 26.08 -0.46
C TYR A 217 10.24 25.82 -1.42
N MET A 218 10.42 26.10 -2.70
CA MET A 218 9.38 25.87 -3.71
C MET A 218 9.08 24.40 -3.90
N ARG A 219 10.11 23.52 -3.80
CA ARG A 219 9.95 22.06 -3.93
C ARG A 219 9.31 21.42 -2.70
N ALA A 220 9.78 21.79 -1.52
CA ALA A 220 9.53 21.01 -0.30
C ALA A 220 9.35 21.87 0.96
N ARG A 221 9.14 23.17 0.82
CA ARG A 221 9.05 24.13 1.95
C ARG A 221 10.27 24.10 2.89
N LEU A 222 11.41 23.64 2.41
CA LEU A 222 12.67 23.78 3.13
C LEU A 222 13.03 25.28 3.28
N PRO A 223 13.78 25.66 4.31
CA PRO A 223 14.10 27.06 4.57
C PRO A 223 14.69 27.77 3.36
N VAL A 224 14.23 28.98 3.09
CA VAL A 224 14.78 29.88 2.06
C VAL A 224 16.22 30.23 2.46
N LEU A 225 17.12 30.20 1.47
CA LEU A 225 18.50 30.58 1.69
C LEU A 225 18.66 32.10 1.71
N GLU A 226 19.51 32.60 2.60
CA GLU A 226 19.84 34.03 2.65
C GLU A 226 20.66 34.45 1.43
N GLU A 227 20.50 35.68 0.99
CA GLU A 227 21.27 36.27 -0.12
C GLU A 227 22.78 36.24 0.12
N SER A 228 23.20 36.32 1.37
CA SER A 228 24.60 36.20 1.79
C SER A 228 25.29 34.92 1.31
N TYR A 229 24.54 33.83 1.11
CA TYR A 229 25.06 32.55 0.61
C TYR A 229 25.62 32.63 -0.81
N LEU A 230 25.14 33.59 -1.63
CA LEU A 230 25.69 33.83 -2.97
C LEU A 230 27.12 34.37 -2.95
N PHE A 231 27.59 34.93 -1.82
CA PHE A 231 28.87 35.61 -1.69
C PHE A 231 29.80 34.96 -0.64
N ASP A 232 29.35 33.92 0.03
CA ASP A 232 30.09 33.24 1.09
C ASP A 232 30.74 31.95 0.56
N MET A 233 32.05 31.86 0.66
CA MET A 233 32.82 30.71 0.19
C MET A 233 32.46 29.39 0.91
N GLU A 234 32.08 29.48 2.17
CA GLU A 234 31.73 28.31 2.96
C GLU A 234 30.26 27.88 2.78
N LYS A 235 29.39 28.84 2.47
CA LYS A 235 27.97 28.65 2.31
C LYS A 235 27.49 28.62 0.85
N GLY A 236 28.37 28.86 -0.11
CA GLY A 236 28.02 28.90 -1.55
C GLY A 236 27.11 27.81 -2.06
N LEU A 237 26.46 28.04 -3.17
CA LEU A 237 25.41 27.16 -3.67
C LEU A 237 25.97 25.99 -4.49
N TRP A 238 25.43 24.78 -4.27
CA TRP A 238 25.80 23.58 -5.02
C TRP A 238 25.44 23.70 -6.50
N GLU A 239 24.30 24.29 -6.82
CA GLU A 239 23.77 24.48 -8.16
C GLU A 239 24.68 25.34 -9.05
N LEU A 240 25.49 26.19 -8.43
CA LEU A 240 26.46 27.04 -9.11
C LEU A 240 27.78 26.33 -9.38
N TYR A 241 28.04 25.19 -8.76
CA TYR A 241 29.30 24.48 -8.94
C TYR A 241 29.31 23.73 -10.27
N GLN A 242 29.99 24.29 -11.25
CA GLN A 242 30.14 23.73 -12.59
C GLN A 242 31.61 23.80 -12.98
N PRO A 243 32.44 22.76 -12.67
CA PRO A 243 33.87 22.76 -12.95
C PRO A 243 34.17 22.75 -14.46
N LYS A 244 33.22 22.33 -15.29
CA LYS A 244 33.34 22.31 -16.75
C LYS A 244 32.15 23.06 -17.38
N LYS A 245 32.40 23.73 -18.52
CA LYS A 245 31.33 24.36 -19.27
C LYS A 245 30.34 23.28 -19.74
N PRO A 246 29.02 23.48 -19.57
CA PRO A 246 28.03 22.53 -20.04
C PRO A 246 28.13 22.29 -21.55
N VAL A 247 28.02 21.03 -21.96
CA VAL A 247 28.08 20.62 -23.36
C VAL A 247 26.66 20.29 -23.85
N GLY A 248 26.34 20.71 -25.06
CA GLY A 248 25.04 20.46 -25.73
C GLY A 248 24.18 21.71 -25.94
N SER A 249 23.06 21.53 -26.61
CA SER A 249 22.09 22.61 -26.90
C SER A 249 21.17 22.89 -25.70
N GLY A 250 20.56 24.06 -25.66
CA GLY A 250 19.56 24.45 -24.65
C GLY A 250 20.15 25.05 -23.36
N TRP A 251 21.46 25.32 -23.30
CA TRP A 251 22.07 26.04 -22.19
C TRP A 251 22.15 27.55 -22.47
N VAL A 252 21.65 28.33 -21.53
CA VAL A 252 21.68 29.80 -21.55
C VAL A 252 22.66 30.28 -20.49
N GLY A 253 23.59 31.15 -20.86
CA GLY A 253 24.58 31.74 -19.95
C GLY A 253 24.20 33.16 -19.56
N VAL A 254 24.18 33.46 -18.25
CA VAL A 254 23.93 34.79 -17.70
C VAL A 254 25.18 35.33 -17.07
N GLU A 255 25.69 36.47 -17.53
CA GLU A 255 26.83 37.18 -16.96
C GLU A 255 26.42 37.87 -15.66
N LEU A 256 27.25 37.71 -14.63
CA LEU A 256 27.03 38.33 -13.33
C LEU A 256 27.85 39.62 -13.20
N LYS A 257 27.21 40.68 -12.72
CA LYS A 257 27.90 41.95 -12.39
C LYS A 257 28.92 41.79 -11.26
N GLN A 258 28.62 40.93 -10.28
CA GLN A 258 29.47 40.56 -9.20
C GLN A 258 29.54 39.04 -9.15
N PRO A 259 30.74 38.42 -9.08
CA PRO A 259 30.86 36.97 -9.01
C PRO A 259 30.16 36.38 -7.80
N TRP A 260 29.43 35.28 -8.02
CA TRP A 260 28.83 34.47 -6.96
C TRP A 260 29.78 33.34 -6.53
N GLU A 261 29.59 32.82 -5.33
CA GLU A 261 30.34 31.69 -4.81
C GLU A 261 29.62 30.37 -5.06
N ALA A 262 30.31 29.48 -5.72
CA ALA A 262 29.87 28.10 -5.90
C ALA A 262 30.55 27.19 -4.87
N ARG A 263 29.80 26.34 -4.20
CA ARG A 263 30.31 25.33 -3.27
C ARG A 263 30.35 23.97 -3.97
N ASN A 264 31.50 23.28 -3.83
CA ASN A 264 31.61 21.91 -4.31
C ASN A 264 30.76 20.98 -3.41
N PRO A 265 29.72 20.28 -3.94
CA PRO A 265 28.89 19.39 -3.14
C PRO A 265 29.67 18.22 -2.49
N GLU A 266 30.82 17.82 -3.04
CA GLU A 266 31.65 16.78 -2.43
C GLU A 266 32.13 17.12 -0.99
N LYS A 267 32.22 18.42 -0.68
CA LYS A 267 32.60 18.87 0.67
C LYS A 267 31.51 18.64 1.70
N ASP A 268 30.30 18.50 1.25
CA ASP A 268 29.11 18.28 2.10
C ASP A 268 28.70 16.82 2.18
N VAL A 269 29.42 15.92 1.45
CA VAL A 269 29.21 14.47 1.58
C VAL A 269 29.68 14.03 2.96
N LYS A 270 28.74 13.46 3.71
CA LYS A 270 28.96 12.95 5.07
C LYS A 270 29.52 11.53 5.04
N ASP A 271 30.35 11.23 6.03
CA ASP A 271 30.73 9.85 6.35
C ASP A 271 29.73 9.32 7.38
N GLY A 272 28.51 9.02 6.89
CA GLY A 272 27.39 8.59 7.72
C GLY A 272 26.43 7.73 6.92
N VAL A 273 25.60 6.98 7.63
CA VAL A 273 24.61 6.07 7.08
C VAL A 273 23.21 6.53 7.47
N VAL A 274 22.27 6.42 6.54
CA VAL A 274 20.87 6.71 6.77
C VAL A 274 20.05 5.42 6.77
N ALA A 275 19.40 5.13 7.87
CA ALA A 275 18.44 4.03 7.99
C ALA A 275 17.04 4.52 7.66
N ILE A 276 16.33 3.76 6.83
CA ILE A 276 14.95 4.04 6.42
C ILE A 276 14.08 2.83 6.74
N ASP A 277 13.24 2.95 7.75
CA ASP A 277 12.14 2.03 7.98
C ASP A 277 10.91 2.51 7.18
N PHE A 278 10.74 1.97 5.98
CA PHE A 278 9.62 2.29 5.10
C PHE A 278 8.38 1.52 5.53
N GLY A 279 7.55 2.11 6.39
CA GLY A 279 6.32 1.47 6.87
C GLY A 279 5.09 1.77 6.01
N THR A 280 4.02 0.99 6.18
CA THR A 280 2.75 1.16 5.45
C THR A 280 2.06 2.48 5.81
N SER A 281 1.99 2.80 7.10
CA SER A 281 1.34 4.02 7.60
C SER A 281 2.33 5.15 7.83
N SER A 282 3.55 4.84 8.23
CA SER A 282 4.60 5.84 8.48
C SER A 282 6.00 5.31 8.22
N THR A 283 6.86 6.20 7.78
CA THR A 283 8.28 5.96 7.50
C THR A 283 9.13 6.63 8.59
N VAL A 284 10.13 5.93 9.10
CA VAL A 284 11.11 6.50 10.02
C VAL A 284 12.46 6.65 9.31
N VAL A 285 13.07 7.79 9.49
CA VAL A 285 14.42 8.09 8.97
C VAL A 285 15.33 8.40 10.13
N ALA A 286 16.38 7.60 10.28
CA ALA A 286 17.45 7.80 11.25
C ALA A 286 18.78 8.00 10.53
N CYS A 287 19.54 9.02 10.93
CA CYS A 287 20.86 9.29 10.39
C CYS A 287 21.89 9.05 11.48
N ARG A 288 23.00 8.40 11.13
CA ARG A 288 24.14 8.22 11.99
C ARG A 288 25.34 8.95 11.42
N GLU A 289 25.92 9.83 12.22
CA GLU A 289 27.13 10.59 11.89
C GLU A 289 28.00 10.67 13.14
N ASN A 290 29.27 10.31 13.03
CA ASN A 290 30.23 10.34 14.14
C ASN A 290 29.73 9.63 15.43
N GLY A 291 29.09 8.47 15.28
CA GLY A 291 28.53 7.69 16.38
C GLY A 291 27.24 8.23 17.00
N LYS A 292 26.76 9.39 16.56
CA LYS A 292 25.49 9.98 17.04
C LYS A 292 24.36 9.64 16.10
N ILE A 293 23.26 9.14 16.65
CA ILE A 293 22.00 8.88 15.92
C ILE A 293 21.07 10.06 16.08
N THR A 294 20.50 10.53 14.98
CA THR A 294 19.46 11.56 14.92
C THR A 294 18.29 11.09 14.07
N LEU A 295 17.07 11.43 14.48
CA LEU A 295 15.86 11.15 13.71
C LEU A 295 15.48 12.38 12.87
N LEU A 296 14.92 12.17 11.68
CA LEU A 296 14.50 13.25 10.79
C LEU A 296 12.97 13.36 10.71
N ARG A 297 12.50 14.60 10.77
CA ARG A 297 11.12 14.96 10.45
C ARG A 297 11.04 15.34 8.98
N VAL A 298 10.14 14.73 8.23
CA VAL A 298 10.07 14.87 6.78
C VAL A 298 8.67 15.35 6.37
N GLY A 299 8.62 16.33 5.47
CA GLY A 299 7.34 16.88 5.01
C GLY A 299 6.62 17.76 6.04
N MET A 300 7.33 18.28 7.03
CA MET A 300 6.81 19.28 7.95
C MET A 300 7.16 20.69 7.46
N THR A 301 6.24 21.60 7.62
CA THR A 301 6.42 23.02 7.28
C THR A 301 6.77 23.87 8.50
N ASP A 302 6.37 23.46 9.71
CA ASP A 302 6.72 24.13 10.95
C ASP A 302 7.90 23.45 11.66
N PHE A 303 9.11 23.95 11.39
CA PHE A 303 10.34 23.50 12.02
C PHE A 303 10.63 24.18 13.38
N PHE A 304 9.89 25.22 13.74
CA PHE A 304 10.12 25.99 14.96
C PHE A 304 9.43 25.38 16.18
N ARG A 305 8.41 24.59 15.97
CA ARG A 305 7.72 23.86 17.04
C ARG A 305 8.68 22.85 17.71
N LYS A 306 8.65 22.81 19.06
CA LYS A 306 9.39 21.76 19.82
C LYS A 306 8.94 20.40 19.31
N PRO A 307 9.88 19.53 18.86
CA PRO A 307 9.52 18.21 18.36
C PRO A 307 8.96 17.32 19.46
N VAL A 308 8.00 16.50 19.09
CA VAL A 308 7.48 15.41 19.93
C VAL A 308 7.80 14.07 19.26
N PRO A 309 7.85 12.94 20.01
CA PRO A 309 8.23 11.65 19.45
C PRO A 309 7.45 11.23 18.21
N GLY A 310 6.16 11.58 18.13
CA GLY A 310 5.30 11.30 16.98
C GLY A 310 5.71 12.02 15.70
N ASP A 311 6.42 13.14 15.78
CA ASP A 311 6.85 13.91 14.60
C ASP A 311 7.91 13.16 13.76
N TYR A 312 8.57 12.17 14.33
CA TYR A 312 9.56 11.34 13.65
C TYR A 312 8.96 10.09 12.99
N GLN A 313 7.65 9.89 13.17
CA GLN A 313 6.87 8.90 12.45
C GLN A 313 6.27 9.60 11.22
N ASN A 314 7.07 9.76 10.17
CA ASN A 314 6.68 10.50 8.99
C ASN A 314 5.60 9.74 8.22
N PRO A 315 4.38 10.27 8.05
CA PRO A 315 3.30 9.58 7.36
C PRO A 315 3.66 9.13 5.94
N THR A 316 3.34 7.89 5.60
CA THR A 316 3.56 7.35 4.25
C THR A 316 2.33 7.67 3.38
N ILE A 317 2.15 8.94 3.06
CA ILE A 317 1.00 9.46 2.31
C ILE A 317 1.45 10.50 1.30
N LEU A 318 0.79 10.51 0.13
CA LEU A 318 1.00 11.43 -0.98
C LEU A 318 -0.33 12.11 -1.31
N GLU A 319 -0.30 13.40 -1.65
CA GLU A 319 -1.46 14.18 -2.08
C GLU A 319 -1.16 14.82 -3.43
N PHE A 320 -2.02 14.55 -4.43
CA PHE A 320 -1.85 15.05 -5.80
C PHE A 320 -2.83 16.20 -6.07
N ILE A 321 -2.35 17.44 -5.95
CA ILE A 321 -3.15 18.65 -6.11
C ILE A 321 -3.28 19.01 -7.59
N HIS A 322 -2.13 19.07 -8.31
CA HIS A 322 -2.06 19.34 -9.74
C HIS A 322 -1.18 18.29 -10.43
N LEU A 323 -1.72 17.09 -10.62
CA LEU A 323 -0.97 15.93 -11.14
C LEU A 323 -0.33 16.16 -12.51
N PRO A 324 -0.98 16.78 -13.53
CA PRO A 324 -0.33 17.04 -14.82
C PRO A 324 0.91 17.93 -14.69
N GLN A 325 0.85 18.99 -13.89
CA GLN A 325 1.95 19.92 -13.67
C GLN A 325 3.11 19.23 -12.93
N LEU A 326 2.78 18.40 -11.93
CA LEU A 326 3.77 17.58 -11.23
C LEU A 326 4.49 16.64 -12.22
N LEU A 327 3.75 15.94 -13.08
CA LEU A 327 4.32 15.00 -14.06
C LEU A 327 5.22 15.69 -15.07
N ASP A 328 4.84 16.86 -15.54
CA ASP A 328 5.65 17.65 -16.47
C ASP A 328 6.98 18.08 -15.82
N ALA A 329 6.92 18.59 -14.57
CA ALA A 329 8.10 18.96 -13.81
C ALA A 329 8.97 17.73 -13.47
N TRP A 330 8.33 16.61 -13.11
CA TRP A 330 9.00 15.35 -12.77
C TRP A 330 9.79 14.77 -13.94
N ARG A 331 9.29 14.91 -15.14
CA ARG A 331 9.90 14.40 -16.37
C ARG A 331 10.92 15.36 -17.01
N ALA A 332 10.89 16.63 -16.64
CA ALA A 332 11.75 17.64 -17.21
C ALA A 332 13.23 17.50 -16.82
N GLU A 333 13.52 17.01 -15.62
CA GLU A 333 14.86 16.97 -15.03
C GLU A 333 15.22 15.57 -14.51
N ALA A 334 16.47 15.16 -14.71
CA ALA A 334 16.98 13.92 -14.16
C ALA A 334 17.27 14.02 -12.66
N TYR A 335 17.82 15.16 -12.19
CA TYR A 335 18.24 15.40 -10.83
C TYR A 335 17.60 16.66 -10.27
N ARG A 336 17.14 16.55 -9.02
CA ARG A 336 16.40 17.60 -8.31
C ARG A 336 15.35 18.27 -9.18
N PRO A 337 14.38 17.49 -9.75
CA PRO A 337 13.32 18.03 -10.56
C PRO A 337 12.65 19.23 -9.88
N LEU A 338 12.34 20.27 -10.65
CA LEU A 338 11.71 21.47 -10.12
C LEU A 338 10.20 21.27 -9.94
N THR A 339 9.84 20.30 -9.11
CA THR A 339 8.47 20.11 -8.64
C THR A 339 8.07 21.26 -7.72
N ARG A 340 6.78 21.52 -7.60
CA ARG A 340 6.28 22.59 -6.73
C ARG A 340 5.45 21.98 -5.61
N TRP A 341 5.68 22.49 -4.40
CA TRP A 341 4.90 22.08 -3.22
C TRP A 341 3.41 22.38 -3.40
N ASP A 342 3.06 23.44 -4.10
CA ASP A 342 1.66 23.80 -4.39
C ASP A 342 0.94 22.78 -5.29
N ASP A 343 1.69 21.93 -6.02
CA ASP A 343 1.16 20.91 -6.92
C ASP A 343 1.07 19.54 -6.25
N PHE A 344 1.80 19.36 -5.11
CA PHE A 344 1.96 18.07 -4.47
C PHE A 344 2.38 18.21 -3.01
N HIS A 345 1.66 17.54 -2.11
CA HIS A 345 2.08 17.41 -0.72
C HIS A 345 2.44 15.97 -0.39
N PHE A 346 3.25 15.78 0.64
CA PHE A 346 3.57 14.47 1.15
C PHE A 346 3.78 14.47 2.65
N SER A 347 3.70 13.28 3.26
CA SER A 347 3.98 13.04 4.66
C SER A 347 3.11 13.88 5.60
N HIS A 348 3.70 14.63 6.54
CA HIS A 348 2.96 15.38 7.57
C HIS A 348 1.98 16.39 7.00
N GLU A 349 2.36 17.16 5.97
CA GLU A 349 1.47 18.15 5.36
C GLU A 349 0.25 17.50 4.70
N ALA A 350 0.48 16.41 3.95
CA ALA A 350 -0.61 15.64 3.36
C ALA A 350 -1.55 15.05 4.43
N LEU A 351 -0.99 14.56 5.56
CA LEU A 351 -1.80 14.05 6.67
C LEU A 351 -2.60 15.14 7.36
N ILE A 352 -2.01 16.32 7.57
CA ILE A 352 -2.72 17.48 8.16
C ILE A 352 -3.89 17.85 7.25
N ASN A 353 -3.65 18.00 5.96
CA ASN A 353 -4.70 18.35 5.01
C ASN A 353 -5.80 17.28 4.95
N PHE A 354 -5.44 16.01 4.99
CA PHE A 354 -6.40 14.90 5.08
C PHE A 354 -7.30 15.04 6.33
N ARG A 355 -6.71 15.20 7.52
CA ARG A 355 -7.43 15.26 8.79
C ARG A 355 -8.34 16.49 8.91
N GLU A 356 -7.90 17.63 8.40
CA GLU A 356 -8.71 18.85 8.39
C GLU A 356 -9.87 18.79 7.39
N ASN A 357 -9.84 17.87 6.44
CA ASN A 357 -10.77 17.79 5.32
C ASN A 357 -11.30 16.36 5.07
N GLU A 358 -11.41 15.53 6.09
CA GLU A 358 -11.82 14.11 6.00
C GLU A 358 -13.15 13.90 5.25
N ALA A 359 -14.06 14.88 5.30
CA ALA A 359 -15.33 14.85 4.58
C ALA A 359 -15.22 15.37 3.13
N ASN A 360 -14.09 15.93 2.72
CA ASN A 360 -13.93 16.46 1.38
C ASN A 360 -13.48 15.37 0.40
N GLN A 361 -14.43 14.91 -0.41
CA GLN A 361 -14.20 13.83 -1.37
C GLN A 361 -13.06 14.11 -2.37
N ALA A 362 -12.88 15.35 -2.81
CA ALA A 362 -11.82 15.68 -3.78
C ALA A 362 -10.43 15.54 -3.15
N ILE A 363 -10.30 15.92 -1.88
CA ILE A 363 -9.06 15.78 -1.11
C ILE A 363 -8.80 14.30 -0.82
N VAL A 364 -9.79 13.60 -0.26
CA VAL A 364 -9.66 12.16 0.03
C VAL A 364 -9.32 11.36 -1.24
N ALA A 365 -9.94 11.69 -2.37
CA ALA A 365 -9.70 11.04 -3.65
C ALA A 365 -8.29 11.27 -4.22
N SER A 366 -7.67 12.41 -3.89
CA SER A 366 -6.31 12.75 -4.32
C SER A 366 -5.21 12.19 -3.43
N MET A 367 -5.58 11.61 -2.27
CA MET A 367 -4.65 10.99 -1.34
C MET A 367 -4.28 9.58 -1.77
N LEU A 368 -3.01 9.27 -1.70
CA LEU A 368 -2.48 7.94 -1.94
C LEU A 368 -1.79 7.42 -0.69
N THR A 369 -2.36 6.39 -0.12
CA THR A 369 -1.81 5.64 1.03
C THR A 369 -1.43 4.22 0.62
N GLY A 370 -0.77 3.47 1.49
CA GLY A 370 -0.47 2.06 1.25
C GLY A 370 0.53 1.79 0.11
N ILE A 371 1.31 2.76 -0.30
CA ILE A 371 2.27 2.64 -1.41
C ILE A 371 3.32 1.53 -1.17
N LYS A 372 3.63 1.20 0.07
CA LYS A 372 4.50 0.07 0.43
C LYS A 372 3.93 -1.28 -0.01
N GLN A 373 2.62 -1.47 0.14
CA GLN A 373 1.94 -2.72 -0.15
C GLN A 373 1.58 -2.85 -1.63
N TRP A 374 1.51 -1.74 -2.36
CA TRP A 374 1.09 -1.74 -3.74
C TRP A 374 1.89 -2.69 -4.66
N PRO A 375 3.25 -2.76 -4.63
CA PRO A 375 3.97 -3.71 -5.47
C PRO A 375 3.63 -5.18 -5.20
N LEU A 376 3.15 -5.50 -3.99
CA LEU A 376 2.65 -6.81 -3.62
C LEU A 376 1.25 -7.06 -4.21
N HIS A 377 0.34 -6.10 -4.07
CA HIS A 377 -1.02 -6.16 -4.59
C HIS A 377 -1.07 -6.18 -6.12
N ALA A 378 -0.18 -5.45 -6.77
CA ALA A 378 -0.05 -5.45 -8.22
C ALA A 378 0.30 -6.83 -8.81
N GLN A 379 0.95 -7.72 -8.05
CA GLN A 379 1.20 -9.10 -8.48
C GLN A 379 -0.07 -9.94 -8.63
N VAL A 380 -1.13 -9.59 -7.91
CA VAL A 380 -2.45 -10.24 -8.00
C VAL A 380 -3.43 -9.49 -8.90
N GLY A 381 -2.94 -8.50 -9.65
CA GLY A 381 -3.71 -7.79 -10.68
C GLY A 381 -4.47 -6.56 -10.18
N GLU A 382 -4.20 -6.07 -8.97
CA GLU A 382 -4.76 -4.81 -8.51
C GLU A 382 -4.13 -3.63 -9.26
N VAL A 383 -4.96 -2.65 -9.61
CA VAL A 383 -4.56 -1.43 -10.33
C VAL A 383 -4.57 -0.25 -9.37
N LEU A 384 -3.44 0.42 -9.26
CA LEU A 384 -3.35 1.68 -8.52
C LEU A 384 -3.83 2.84 -9.39
N ARG A 385 -4.68 3.70 -8.83
CA ARG A 385 -5.14 4.93 -9.48
C ARG A 385 -4.74 6.14 -8.67
N ILE A 386 -4.29 7.17 -9.38
CA ILE A 386 -3.96 8.47 -8.81
C ILE A 386 -4.92 9.49 -9.40
N THR A 387 -5.44 10.37 -8.55
CA THR A 387 -6.43 11.36 -8.95
C THR A 387 -5.90 12.77 -8.69
N ASP A 388 -6.02 13.63 -9.68
CA ASP A 388 -5.78 15.06 -9.54
C ASP A 388 -6.90 15.71 -8.73
N GLN A 389 -6.56 16.41 -7.67
CA GLN A 389 -7.52 17.02 -6.75
C GLN A 389 -8.36 18.08 -7.42
N THR A 390 -7.75 18.88 -8.28
CA THR A 390 -8.37 20.07 -8.90
C THR A 390 -9.28 19.72 -10.07
N THR A 391 -8.82 18.81 -10.95
CA THR A 391 -9.52 18.47 -12.18
C THR A 391 -10.31 17.17 -12.11
N GLY A 392 -9.99 16.31 -11.12
CA GLY A 392 -10.51 14.94 -11.05
C GLY A 392 -9.96 14.03 -12.16
N PHE A 393 -8.86 14.43 -12.81
CA PHE A 393 -8.17 13.57 -13.77
C PHE A 393 -7.61 12.34 -13.04
N GLU A 394 -7.85 11.15 -13.61
CA GLU A 394 -7.35 9.88 -13.06
C GLU A 394 -6.28 9.30 -13.98
N MET A 395 -5.25 8.77 -13.35
CA MET A 395 -4.17 8.05 -14.02
C MET A 395 -4.01 6.66 -13.40
N GLU A 396 -4.00 5.63 -14.22
CA GLU A 396 -3.62 4.29 -13.79
C GLU A 396 -2.10 4.17 -13.73
N VAL A 397 -1.61 3.57 -12.67
CA VAL A 397 -0.19 3.39 -12.43
C VAL A 397 0.17 1.92 -12.49
N ALA A 398 1.06 1.58 -13.42
CA ALA A 398 1.68 0.26 -13.47
C ALA A 398 2.90 0.19 -12.57
N PRO A 399 3.23 -0.98 -11.99
CA PRO A 399 4.46 -1.14 -11.23
C PRO A 399 5.68 -0.79 -12.07
N SER A 400 6.59 0.00 -11.51
CA SER A 400 7.85 0.30 -12.16
C SER A 400 8.72 -0.97 -12.25
N LEU A 401 9.28 -1.21 -13.42
CA LEU A 401 10.28 -2.24 -13.68
C LEU A 401 11.68 -1.63 -13.88
N ALA A 402 11.84 -0.36 -13.55
CA ALA A 402 13.12 0.33 -13.69
C ALA A 402 14.19 -0.35 -12.82
N PRO A 403 15.38 -0.59 -13.37
CA PRO A 403 16.45 -1.24 -12.62
C PRO A 403 17.03 -0.32 -11.54
N MET A 404 17.84 -0.90 -10.66
CA MET A 404 18.69 -0.12 -9.74
C MET A 404 19.51 0.88 -10.54
N PRO A 405 19.57 2.14 -10.08
CA PRO A 405 20.40 3.14 -10.75
C PRO A 405 21.88 2.80 -10.57
N VAL A 406 22.66 3.10 -11.58
CA VAL A 406 24.12 2.95 -11.53
C VAL A 406 24.71 4.26 -11.02
N PRO A 407 25.49 4.25 -9.93
CA PRO A 407 26.14 5.45 -9.42
C PRO A 407 26.95 6.18 -10.51
N GLY A 408 26.78 7.48 -10.62
CA GLY A 408 27.43 8.32 -11.64
C GLY A 408 26.74 8.31 -13.01
N GLN A 409 25.78 7.42 -13.27
CA GLN A 409 24.97 7.49 -14.48
C GLN A 409 23.73 8.35 -14.26
N ARG A 410 23.46 9.23 -15.21
CA ARG A 410 22.30 10.12 -15.14
C ARG A 410 21.01 9.36 -15.41
N ILE A 411 20.07 9.46 -14.49
CA ILE A 411 18.72 8.90 -14.66
C ILE A 411 17.96 9.75 -15.69
N THR A 412 17.37 9.09 -16.68
CA THR A 412 16.47 9.72 -17.64
C THR A 412 15.05 9.17 -17.41
N VAL A 413 14.06 10.04 -17.46
CA VAL A 413 12.64 9.69 -17.36
C VAL A 413 11.95 10.22 -18.61
N GLY A 414 11.53 9.32 -19.48
CA GLY A 414 10.79 9.64 -20.70
C GLY A 414 9.30 9.92 -20.41
N LYS A 415 8.60 10.43 -21.42
CA LYS A 415 7.13 10.67 -21.32
C LYS A 415 6.35 9.35 -21.21
N GLU A 416 6.86 8.31 -21.84
CA GLU A 416 6.24 6.97 -21.86
C GLU A 416 6.68 6.08 -20.68
N ASP A 417 7.66 6.52 -19.88
CA ASP A 417 8.08 5.75 -18.72
C ASP A 417 6.98 5.75 -17.67
N PRO A 418 6.71 4.58 -17.04
CA PRO A 418 5.75 4.49 -15.97
C PRO A 418 6.07 5.46 -14.83
N PHE A 419 5.05 6.13 -14.32
CA PHE A 419 5.20 6.94 -13.12
C PHE A 419 5.27 6.04 -11.89
N ASP A 420 6.28 6.26 -11.04
CA ASP A 420 6.49 5.47 -9.83
C ASP A 420 6.27 6.33 -8.58
N PRO A 421 5.16 6.14 -7.84
CA PRO A 421 4.88 6.90 -6.63
C PRO A 421 5.87 6.61 -5.50
N ILE A 422 6.50 5.42 -5.48
CA ILE A 422 7.54 5.09 -4.48
C ILE A 422 8.82 5.88 -4.79
N GLU A 423 9.20 5.99 -6.07
CA GLU A 423 10.34 6.82 -6.48
C GLU A 423 10.09 8.29 -6.12
N LEU A 424 8.86 8.80 -6.35
CA LEU A 424 8.50 10.16 -5.97
C LEU A 424 8.58 10.37 -4.46
N TYR A 425 8.03 9.43 -3.67
CA TYR A 425 8.11 9.48 -2.20
C TYR A 425 9.56 9.51 -1.72
N ALA A 426 10.39 8.62 -2.26
CA ALA A 426 11.82 8.56 -1.93
C ALA A 426 12.58 9.82 -2.36
N TYR A 427 12.21 10.45 -3.47
CA TYR A 427 12.78 11.73 -3.89
C TYR A 427 12.51 12.84 -2.88
N TYR A 428 11.26 13.00 -2.45
CA TYR A 428 10.92 14.01 -1.45
C TYR A 428 11.59 13.71 -0.10
N LEU A 429 11.60 12.45 0.32
CA LEU A 429 12.34 12.01 1.50
C LEU A 429 13.82 12.43 1.39
N GLY A 430 14.41 12.18 0.21
CA GLY A 430 15.78 12.54 -0.10
C GLY A 430 16.06 14.05 -0.07
N LEU A 431 15.10 14.90 -0.45
CA LEU A 431 15.27 16.36 -0.34
C LEU A 431 15.46 16.82 1.12
N PHE A 432 14.75 16.20 2.05
CA PHE A 432 14.87 16.50 3.48
C PHE A 432 16.17 15.93 4.05
N ILE A 433 16.52 14.70 3.68
CA ILE A 433 17.78 14.05 4.10
C ILE A 433 18.97 14.84 3.55
N ASN A 434 19.01 15.05 2.23
CA ASN A 434 20.09 15.69 1.50
C ASN A 434 19.87 17.19 1.39
N SER A 435 19.70 17.85 2.53
CA SER A 435 19.51 19.29 2.63
C SER A 435 20.84 20.00 3.01
N ARG A 436 20.88 21.29 2.80
CA ARG A 436 22.07 22.07 3.21
C ARG A 436 22.31 22.08 4.72
N ALA A 437 21.26 21.87 5.50
CA ALA A 437 21.36 21.77 6.96
C ALA A 437 21.98 20.44 7.40
N ASN A 438 21.65 19.35 6.69
CA ASN A 438 22.07 17.99 7.07
C ASN A 438 23.35 17.53 6.33
N GLY A 439 23.65 18.11 5.16
CA GLY A 439 24.67 17.62 4.25
C GLY A 439 24.14 16.59 3.24
N LEU A 440 25.03 15.83 2.63
CA LEU A 440 24.73 14.86 1.60
C LEU A 440 25.12 13.46 2.06
N PHE A 441 24.17 12.54 2.05
CA PHE A 441 24.37 11.14 2.38
C PHE A 441 24.36 10.29 1.12
N LEU A 442 25.25 9.30 1.06
CA LEU A 442 25.37 8.37 -0.06
C LEU A 442 25.09 6.92 0.33
N GLU A 443 25.09 6.61 1.61
CA GLU A 443 24.90 5.26 2.12
C GLU A 443 23.56 5.16 2.87
N TYR A 444 22.68 4.29 2.35
CA TYR A 444 21.35 4.09 2.88
C TYR A 444 21.14 2.61 3.15
N CYS A 445 20.49 2.30 4.27
CA CYS A 445 20.02 0.96 4.58
C CYS A 445 18.53 0.94 4.84
N MET A 446 17.88 -0.14 4.44
CA MET A 446 16.43 -0.33 4.56
C MET A 446 16.11 -1.66 5.20
N THR A 447 14.97 -1.69 5.87
CA THR A 447 14.33 -2.91 6.38
C THR A 447 13.12 -3.27 5.53
N PHE A 448 12.77 -4.56 5.58
CA PHE A 448 11.55 -5.06 4.94
C PHE A 448 10.87 -6.09 5.85
N PRO A 449 9.54 -6.26 5.70
CA PRO A 449 8.84 -7.36 6.32
C PRO A 449 9.42 -8.70 5.89
N VAL A 450 9.50 -9.65 6.81
CA VAL A 450 10.02 -11.00 6.53
C VAL A 450 9.18 -11.74 5.49
N THR A 451 7.90 -11.39 5.38
CA THR A 451 6.93 -12.01 4.47
C THR A 451 7.03 -11.52 3.02
N TYR A 452 7.78 -10.43 2.75
CA TYR A 452 7.85 -9.85 1.40
C TYR A 452 8.73 -10.68 0.46
N PRO A 453 8.23 -11.02 -0.76
CA PRO A 453 9.03 -11.66 -1.80
C PRO A 453 10.24 -10.81 -2.21
N ARG A 454 11.36 -11.47 -2.50
CA ARG A 454 12.60 -10.80 -2.94
C ARG A 454 12.39 -9.84 -4.12
N GLU A 455 11.55 -10.23 -5.06
CA GLU A 455 11.22 -9.40 -6.22
C GLU A 455 10.54 -8.09 -5.82
N VAL A 456 9.61 -8.13 -4.85
CA VAL A 456 8.94 -6.94 -4.30
C VAL A 456 9.93 -6.06 -3.55
N LYS A 457 10.77 -6.65 -2.70
CA LYS A 457 11.84 -5.93 -1.98
C LYS A 457 12.79 -5.22 -2.96
N ASN A 458 13.25 -5.93 -4.00
CA ASN A 458 14.15 -5.37 -5.01
C ASN A 458 13.51 -4.21 -5.79
N ARG A 459 12.22 -4.29 -6.11
CA ARG A 459 11.47 -3.20 -6.77
C ARG A 459 11.41 -1.96 -5.88
N ILE A 460 10.97 -2.12 -4.62
CA ILE A 460 10.91 -1.02 -3.68
C ILE A 460 12.29 -0.39 -3.49
N ARG A 461 13.33 -1.21 -3.32
CA ARG A 461 14.71 -0.76 -3.18
C ARG A 461 15.20 0.02 -4.41
N ALA A 462 14.88 -0.45 -5.62
CA ALA A 462 15.23 0.26 -6.86
C ALA A 462 14.51 1.61 -6.97
N SER A 463 13.22 1.67 -6.64
CA SER A 463 12.46 2.93 -6.61
C SER A 463 13.03 3.91 -5.58
N PHE A 464 13.39 3.44 -4.38
CA PHE A 464 14.07 4.27 -3.38
C PHE A 464 15.42 4.77 -3.86
N ALA A 465 16.25 3.88 -4.42
CA ALA A 465 17.57 4.26 -4.92
C ALA A 465 17.47 5.33 -6.03
N ARG A 466 16.51 5.21 -6.93
CA ARG A 466 16.26 6.20 -7.99
C ARG A 466 15.82 7.55 -7.40
N GLY A 467 14.83 7.54 -6.51
CA GLY A 467 14.33 8.76 -5.87
C GLY A 467 15.40 9.47 -5.04
N LEU A 468 16.12 8.73 -4.19
CA LEU A 468 17.21 9.28 -3.38
C LEU A 468 18.36 9.85 -4.24
N MET A 469 18.77 9.14 -5.30
CA MET A 469 19.79 9.63 -6.22
C MET A 469 19.33 10.91 -6.93
N ARG A 470 18.07 11.01 -7.33
CA ARG A 470 17.50 12.23 -7.96
C ARG A 470 17.41 13.42 -7.00
N SER A 471 17.43 13.21 -5.68
CA SER A 471 17.48 14.28 -4.69
C SER A 471 18.85 14.91 -4.51
N LEU A 472 19.90 14.27 -5.02
CA LEU A 472 21.28 14.77 -4.91
C LEU A 472 21.53 15.91 -5.89
N PRO A 473 22.48 16.80 -5.63
CA PRO A 473 22.93 17.81 -6.60
C PRO A 473 23.49 17.14 -7.87
N ALA A 474 23.03 17.61 -9.05
CA ALA A 474 23.45 17.04 -10.33
C ALA A 474 24.99 17.01 -10.53
N ASN A 475 25.67 17.98 -9.96
CA ASN A 475 27.13 18.12 -10.08
C ASN A 475 27.91 17.09 -9.27
N LEU A 476 27.25 16.42 -8.33
CA LEU A 476 27.85 15.32 -7.56
C LEU A 476 27.97 14.04 -8.41
N MET A 477 27.15 13.92 -9.46
CA MET A 477 27.19 12.75 -10.35
C MET A 477 28.51 12.58 -11.12
N ASP A 478 29.24 13.68 -11.31
CA ASP A 478 30.53 13.69 -11.99
C ASP A 478 31.71 13.45 -11.02
N SER A 479 31.41 13.21 -9.73
CA SER A 479 32.40 13.01 -8.66
C SER A 479 32.65 11.53 -8.40
N ASP A 480 33.89 11.18 -8.06
CA ASP A 480 34.25 9.83 -7.63
C ASP A 480 33.51 9.42 -6.33
N LYS A 481 33.14 10.39 -5.49
CA LYS A 481 32.40 10.10 -4.24
C LYS A 481 31.04 9.47 -4.49
N VAL A 482 30.41 9.77 -5.62
CA VAL A 482 29.08 9.17 -5.96
C VAL A 482 29.12 7.66 -6.06
N GLN A 483 30.30 7.07 -6.33
CA GLN A 483 30.48 5.61 -6.37
C GLN A 483 30.16 4.93 -5.03
N ARG A 484 30.16 5.68 -3.92
CA ARG A 484 29.71 5.20 -2.60
C ARG A 484 28.20 5.10 -2.49
N PHE A 485 27.42 5.61 -3.47
CA PHE A 485 25.98 5.58 -3.40
C PHE A 485 25.46 4.14 -3.40
N VAL A 486 24.78 3.79 -2.32
CA VAL A 486 24.19 2.48 -2.13
C VAL A 486 22.88 2.58 -1.34
N VAL A 487 21.90 1.73 -1.70
CA VAL A 487 20.70 1.46 -0.92
C VAL A 487 20.66 -0.05 -0.68
N ALA A 488 21.02 -0.46 0.53
CA ALA A 488 21.15 -1.86 0.93
C ALA A 488 19.94 -2.34 1.74
N GLU A 489 19.67 -3.64 1.71
CA GLU A 489 18.83 -4.34 2.69
C GLU A 489 19.78 -4.97 3.71
N GLU A 490 19.73 -4.54 4.99
CA GLU A 490 20.66 -5.05 6.01
C GLU A 490 19.98 -6.02 6.97
N ALA A 491 18.72 -5.79 7.32
CA ALA A 491 18.00 -6.63 8.28
C ALA A 491 16.48 -6.64 8.01
N SER A 492 15.78 -7.60 8.60
CA SER A 492 14.32 -7.57 8.68
C SER A 492 13.84 -6.55 9.73
N GLU A 493 12.60 -6.06 9.59
CA GLU A 493 12.02 -5.12 10.55
C GLU A 493 12.07 -5.65 12.00
N PRO A 494 11.62 -6.92 12.29
CA PRO A 494 11.65 -7.41 13.65
C PRO A 494 13.08 -7.62 14.21
N ALA A 495 14.04 -8.05 13.39
CA ALA A 495 15.43 -8.22 13.84
C ALA A 495 16.07 -6.87 14.18
N ALA A 496 15.84 -5.85 13.35
CA ALA A 496 16.28 -4.50 13.64
C ALA A 496 15.65 -3.95 14.93
N TYR A 497 14.35 -4.17 15.12
CA TYR A 497 13.70 -3.78 16.37
C TYR A 497 14.27 -4.51 17.59
N ALA A 498 14.53 -5.82 17.49
CA ALA A 498 15.12 -6.59 18.59
C ALA A 498 16.47 -6.03 19.03
N ALA A 499 17.34 -5.68 18.07
CA ALA A 499 18.66 -5.07 18.36
C ALA A 499 18.54 -3.76 19.14
N CYS A 500 17.49 -2.98 18.90
CA CYS A 500 17.21 -1.76 19.65
C CYS A 500 16.57 -2.04 21.01
N ALA A 501 15.52 -2.86 21.03
CA ALA A 501 14.69 -3.07 22.21
C ALA A 501 15.40 -3.85 23.32
N LEU A 502 16.25 -4.82 22.99
CA LEU A 502 17.00 -5.61 23.99
C LEU A 502 17.93 -4.71 24.82
N GLU A 503 18.62 -3.77 24.14
CA GLU A 503 19.49 -2.80 24.82
C GLU A 503 18.67 -1.78 25.63
N GLU A 504 17.60 -1.20 25.06
CA GLU A 504 16.73 -0.23 25.76
C GLU A 504 16.03 -0.81 27.00
N LEU A 505 15.89 -2.12 27.07
CA LEU A 505 15.29 -2.84 28.20
C LEU A 505 16.34 -3.32 29.21
N ASP A 506 17.60 -2.93 29.05
CA ASP A 506 18.74 -3.36 29.88
C ASP A 506 18.80 -4.90 29.99
N ILE A 507 18.55 -5.62 28.90
CA ILE A 507 18.67 -7.07 28.83
C ILE A 507 20.09 -7.41 28.40
N ASP A 508 20.89 -7.91 29.35
CA ASP A 508 22.27 -8.30 29.08
C ASP A 508 22.38 -9.64 28.32
N PRO A 509 23.24 -9.74 27.30
CA PRO A 509 23.52 -11.01 26.64
C PRO A 509 24.26 -11.97 27.58
N THR A 510 23.87 -13.23 27.60
CA THR A 510 24.53 -14.28 28.37
C THR A 510 25.32 -15.23 27.47
N GLU A 511 26.19 -16.06 28.03
CA GLU A 511 26.91 -17.09 27.25
C GLU A 511 25.94 -18.15 26.67
N ASP A 512 24.96 -18.59 27.47
CA ASP A 512 23.93 -19.54 27.03
C ASP A 512 22.88 -18.89 26.11
N GLY A 513 22.82 -17.58 26.10
CA GLY A 513 21.88 -16.77 25.32
C GLY A 513 20.51 -16.57 25.99
N VAL A 514 19.94 -15.40 25.77
CA VAL A 514 18.61 -14.99 26.22
C VAL A 514 17.62 -15.21 25.09
N ALA A 515 16.58 -16.01 25.32
CA ALA A 515 15.54 -16.26 24.32
C ALA A 515 14.61 -15.05 24.19
N TYR A 516 14.37 -14.60 22.96
CA TYR A 516 13.45 -13.52 22.66
C TYR A 516 12.49 -13.87 21.55
N ALA A 517 11.36 -13.16 21.50
CA ALA A 517 10.38 -13.21 20.45
C ALA A 517 9.88 -11.79 20.14
N VAL A 518 9.78 -11.41 18.87
CA VAL A 518 9.24 -10.11 18.43
C VAL A 518 7.85 -10.31 17.86
N PHE A 519 6.90 -9.51 18.33
CA PHE A 519 5.57 -9.36 17.78
C PHE A 519 5.44 -7.94 17.22
N ASP A 520 5.73 -7.79 15.94
CA ASP A 520 5.66 -6.49 15.25
C ASP A 520 4.32 -6.33 14.56
N PHE A 521 3.39 -5.61 15.20
CA PHE A 521 2.07 -5.33 14.68
C PHE A 521 2.05 -3.94 14.04
N GLY A 522 2.30 -3.92 12.73
CA GLY A 522 2.36 -2.73 11.91
C GLY A 522 1.00 -2.24 11.39
N GLY A 523 1.05 -1.29 10.45
CA GLY A 523 -0.16 -0.78 9.78
C GLY A 523 -0.75 -1.75 8.77
N GLY A 524 0.08 -2.51 8.04
CA GLY A 524 -0.36 -3.38 6.95
C GLY A 524 -0.26 -4.87 7.27
N SER A 525 0.72 -5.28 8.06
CA SER A 525 1.01 -6.68 8.41
C SER A 525 1.41 -6.80 9.86
N THR A 526 1.49 -8.04 10.33
CA THR A 526 2.15 -8.39 11.58
C THR A 526 3.27 -9.36 11.26
N ASP A 527 4.48 -9.04 11.70
CA ASP A 527 5.67 -9.85 11.49
C ASP A 527 6.16 -10.42 12.82
N PHE A 528 6.61 -11.67 12.79
CA PHE A 528 7.14 -12.38 13.94
C PHE A 528 8.60 -12.74 13.71
N ASP A 529 9.42 -12.58 14.73
CA ASP A 529 10.79 -13.06 14.74
C ASP A 529 11.11 -13.73 16.08
N PHE A 530 11.98 -14.74 16.06
CA PHE A 530 12.35 -15.52 17.23
C PHE A 530 13.85 -15.76 17.21
N GLY A 531 14.49 -15.65 18.35
CA GLY A 531 15.93 -15.78 18.38
C GLY A 531 16.53 -15.91 19.78
N ILE A 532 17.85 -15.92 19.77
CA ILE A 532 18.70 -15.94 20.95
C ILE A 532 19.62 -14.71 20.89
N TYR A 533 19.66 -13.98 21.98
CA TYR A 533 20.58 -12.85 22.20
C TYR A 533 21.70 -13.31 23.13
N ARG A 534 22.91 -13.33 22.66
CA ARG A 534 24.06 -13.92 23.36
C ARG A 534 25.32 -13.06 23.27
N ARG A 535 26.29 -13.40 24.13
CA ARG A 535 27.64 -12.91 23.99
C ARG A 535 28.30 -13.48 22.73
N PRO A 536 29.25 -12.75 22.11
CA PRO A 536 29.98 -13.27 20.97
C PRO A 536 30.87 -14.47 21.39
N THR A 537 31.15 -15.32 20.41
CA THR A 537 32.23 -16.33 20.57
C THR A 537 33.58 -15.65 20.45
N THR A 538 34.67 -16.34 20.86
CA THR A 538 36.02 -15.80 20.74
C THR A 538 36.37 -15.38 19.30
N GLU A 539 35.88 -16.08 18.30
CA GLU A 539 36.10 -15.73 16.88
C GLU A 539 35.33 -14.46 16.48
N GLU A 540 34.11 -14.28 16.98
CA GLU A 540 33.29 -13.09 16.75
C GLU A 540 33.84 -11.87 17.51
N GLU A 541 34.37 -12.07 18.72
CA GLU A 541 35.07 -10.99 19.48
C GLU A 541 36.32 -10.49 18.74
N VAL A 542 37.12 -11.41 18.17
CA VAL A 542 38.29 -11.04 17.35
C VAL A 542 37.89 -10.22 16.11
N GLN A 543 36.65 -10.43 15.57
CA GLN A 543 36.09 -9.64 14.49
C GLN A 543 35.56 -8.26 14.94
N GLY A 544 35.51 -7.99 16.25
CA GLY A 544 35.08 -6.73 16.83
C GLY A 544 33.64 -6.68 17.28
N TYR A 545 32.95 -7.82 17.36
CA TYR A 545 31.57 -7.87 17.84
C TYR A 545 31.52 -7.97 19.37
N GLU A 546 30.59 -7.27 19.96
CA GLU A 546 30.33 -7.29 21.43
C GLU A 546 29.02 -7.98 21.77
N GLN A 547 28.09 -8.03 20.82
CA GLN A 547 26.73 -8.56 21.01
C GLN A 547 26.28 -9.33 19.76
N VAL A 548 25.56 -10.44 19.95
CA VAL A 548 25.11 -11.27 18.84
C VAL A 548 23.62 -11.59 18.99
N ILE A 549 22.85 -11.28 17.98
CA ILE A 549 21.49 -11.79 17.78
C ILE A 549 21.54 -12.91 16.77
N HIS A 550 21.14 -14.11 17.19
CA HIS A 550 20.92 -15.22 16.29
C HIS A 550 19.40 -15.42 16.13
N HIS A 551 18.82 -14.86 15.08
CA HIS A 551 17.41 -15.02 14.78
C HIS A 551 17.19 -16.20 13.82
N PHE A 552 16.17 -17.01 14.08
CA PHE A 552 16.00 -18.29 13.38
C PHE A 552 14.56 -18.66 13.05
N GLY A 553 13.62 -17.86 13.43
CA GLY A 553 12.23 -18.10 13.08
C GLY A 553 11.60 -16.81 12.61
N ALA A 554 11.18 -16.80 11.35
CA ALA A 554 10.46 -15.68 10.80
C ALA A 554 9.11 -16.16 10.29
N SER A 555 8.04 -15.49 10.69
CA SER A 555 6.66 -15.79 10.30
C SER A 555 5.85 -14.50 10.35
N GLY A 556 4.56 -14.56 10.05
CA GLY A 556 3.73 -13.37 10.13
C GLY A 556 2.31 -13.59 9.61
N ASP A 557 1.58 -12.50 9.58
CA ASP A 557 0.26 -12.41 8.99
C ASP A 557 0.21 -11.17 8.08
N MET A 558 0.20 -11.42 6.77
CA MET A 558 0.29 -10.36 5.74
C MET A 558 -0.89 -9.41 5.73
N TYR A 559 -2.01 -9.81 6.33
CA TYR A 559 -3.26 -9.04 6.32
C TYR A 559 -3.68 -8.57 7.72
N LEU A 560 -2.99 -8.97 8.76
CA LEU A 560 -3.22 -8.47 10.11
C LEU A 560 -2.38 -7.19 10.31
N GLY A 561 -2.94 -6.05 9.97
CA GLY A 561 -2.38 -4.74 10.19
C GLY A 561 -3.46 -3.76 10.63
N GLY A 562 -3.08 -2.67 11.28
CA GLY A 562 -4.03 -1.66 11.77
C GLY A 562 -4.92 -1.10 10.65
N GLU A 563 -4.36 -0.76 9.49
CA GLU A 563 -5.12 -0.26 8.33
C GLU A 563 -6.03 -1.34 7.74
N ASN A 564 -5.58 -2.59 7.67
CA ASN A 564 -6.40 -3.70 7.20
C ASN A 564 -7.56 -3.99 8.15
N LEU A 565 -7.37 -3.84 9.46
CA LEU A 565 -8.46 -3.94 10.44
C LEU A 565 -9.50 -2.83 10.21
N VAL A 566 -9.07 -1.60 10.00
CA VAL A 566 -9.96 -0.47 9.70
C VAL A 566 -10.72 -0.72 8.40
N ALA A 567 -10.07 -1.24 7.36
CA ALA A 567 -10.72 -1.60 6.09
C ALA A 567 -11.77 -2.70 6.27
N ASN A 568 -11.46 -3.73 7.08
CA ASN A 568 -12.42 -4.79 7.40
C ASN A 568 -13.60 -4.27 8.24
N VAL A 569 -13.37 -3.38 9.20
CA VAL A 569 -14.44 -2.72 9.98
C VAL A 569 -15.34 -1.89 9.06
N ALA A 570 -14.76 -1.12 8.15
CA ALA A 570 -15.52 -0.35 7.16
C ALA A 570 -16.38 -1.26 6.27
N TYR A 571 -15.82 -2.41 5.87
CA TYR A 571 -16.55 -3.42 5.08
C TYR A 571 -17.69 -4.08 5.88
N LEU A 572 -17.51 -4.33 7.19
CA LEU A 572 -18.60 -4.81 8.04
C LEU A 572 -19.74 -3.79 8.12
N VAL A 573 -19.41 -2.52 8.38
CA VAL A 573 -20.41 -1.44 8.40
C VAL A 573 -21.12 -1.34 7.06
N PHE A 574 -20.42 -1.43 5.94
CA PHE A 574 -21.03 -1.47 4.62
C PHE A 574 -21.98 -2.66 4.47
N ARG A 575 -21.57 -3.86 4.87
CA ARG A 575 -22.40 -5.08 4.78
C ARG A 575 -23.65 -5.01 5.64
N ASP A 576 -23.56 -4.41 6.81
CA ASP A 576 -24.71 -4.24 7.71
C ASP A 576 -25.73 -3.22 7.15
N ASN A 577 -25.36 -2.44 6.11
CA ASN A 577 -26.17 -1.38 5.51
C ASN A 577 -26.44 -1.57 4.01
N LEU A 578 -26.48 -2.81 3.52
CA LEU A 578 -26.65 -3.10 2.09
C LEU A 578 -27.95 -2.54 1.48
N GLU A 579 -29.04 -2.45 2.26
CA GLU A 579 -30.30 -1.87 1.76
C GLU A 579 -30.14 -0.39 1.44
N VAL A 580 -29.48 0.37 2.32
CA VAL A 580 -29.18 1.79 2.10
C VAL A 580 -28.23 1.95 0.90
N CYS A 581 -27.22 1.09 0.80
CA CYS A 581 -26.28 1.11 -0.32
C CYS A 581 -26.96 0.79 -1.66
N ARG A 582 -27.96 -0.10 -1.65
CA ARG A 582 -28.77 -0.42 -2.85
C ARG A 582 -29.64 0.76 -3.27
N GLU A 583 -30.38 1.35 -2.32
CA GLU A 583 -31.25 2.49 -2.57
C GLU A 583 -30.49 3.66 -3.21
N HIS A 584 -29.32 3.96 -2.69
CA HIS A 584 -28.49 5.08 -3.13
C HIS A 584 -27.41 4.70 -4.16
N ARG A 585 -27.32 3.42 -4.58
CA ARG A 585 -26.33 2.91 -5.55
C ARG A 585 -24.89 3.18 -5.15
N ILE A 586 -24.57 2.98 -3.88
CA ILE A 586 -23.25 3.24 -3.32
C ILE A 586 -22.32 2.03 -3.60
N PRO A 587 -21.26 2.19 -4.42
CA PRO A 587 -20.26 1.15 -4.60
C PRO A 587 -19.21 1.19 -3.50
N PHE A 588 -18.59 0.03 -3.26
CA PHE A 588 -17.58 -0.13 -2.21
C PHE A 588 -16.45 -1.06 -2.69
N SER A 589 -15.26 -0.95 -2.09
CA SER A 589 -14.15 -1.85 -2.37
C SER A 589 -14.09 -2.97 -1.35
N ILE A 590 -13.78 -4.19 -1.81
CA ILE A 590 -13.61 -5.33 -0.92
C ILE A 590 -12.20 -5.31 -0.32
N PRO A 591 -12.04 -5.42 1.02
CA PRO A 591 -10.72 -5.56 1.62
C PRO A 591 -10.12 -6.93 1.33
N PRO A 592 -8.79 -7.13 1.48
CA PRO A 592 -8.12 -8.39 1.16
C PRO A 592 -8.72 -9.63 1.84
N GLU A 593 -9.22 -9.49 3.07
CA GLU A 593 -9.87 -10.57 3.82
C GLU A 593 -11.40 -10.57 3.71
N GLY A 594 -11.97 -9.66 2.91
CA GLY A 594 -13.42 -9.54 2.74
C GLY A 594 -14.02 -10.75 2.02
N GLU A 595 -15.10 -11.28 2.54
CA GLU A 595 -15.84 -12.35 1.88
C GLU A 595 -16.85 -11.77 0.89
N ARG A 596 -16.89 -12.32 -0.32
CA ARG A 596 -17.94 -12.03 -1.29
C ARG A 596 -19.24 -12.69 -0.84
N PHE A 597 -20.35 -12.05 -1.11
CA PHE A 597 -21.70 -12.55 -0.82
C PHE A 597 -22.54 -12.57 -2.11
N PRO A 598 -23.62 -13.37 -2.17
CA PRO A 598 -24.49 -13.39 -3.35
C PRO A 598 -25.04 -12.00 -3.68
N GLY A 599 -24.86 -11.56 -4.93
CA GLY A 599 -25.25 -10.22 -5.38
C GLY A 599 -24.26 -9.11 -5.05
N CYS A 600 -23.06 -9.46 -4.57
CA CYS A 600 -22.01 -8.47 -4.26
C CYS A 600 -21.56 -7.68 -5.50
N GLU A 601 -21.76 -8.20 -6.70
CA GLU A 601 -21.43 -7.54 -7.97
C GLU A 601 -22.18 -6.22 -8.17
N LEU A 602 -23.30 -6.04 -7.49
CA LEU A 602 -24.06 -4.79 -7.49
C LEU A 602 -23.36 -3.66 -6.73
N PHE A 603 -22.52 -4.03 -5.76
CA PHE A 603 -21.94 -3.11 -4.80
C PHE A 603 -20.43 -3.05 -4.88
N LEU A 604 -19.79 -4.20 -5.10
CA LEU A 604 -18.33 -4.31 -5.01
C LEU A 604 -17.69 -4.16 -6.38
N ASP A 605 -16.84 -3.16 -6.50
CA ASP A 605 -16.01 -2.97 -7.68
C ASP A 605 -14.67 -2.30 -7.30
N HIS A 606 -13.77 -2.16 -8.27
CA HIS A 606 -12.48 -1.52 -8.11
C HIS A 606 -12.45 -0.10 -8.69
N SER A 607 -13.65 0.50 -8.87
CA SER A 607 -13.74 1.88 -9.37
C SER A 607 -13.17 2.86 -8.36
N HIS A 608 -12.75 4.01 -8.86
CA HIS A 608 -12.32 5.09 -8.00
C HIS A 608 -13.40 5.53 -7.01
N VAL A 609 -14.67 5.53 -7.44
CA VAL A 609 -15.82 5.85 -6.58
C VAL A 609 -15.89 4.88 -5.40
N ALA A 610 -15.74 3.57 -5.66
CA ALA A 610 -15.74 2.55 -4.61
C ALA A 610 -14.56 2.75 -3.64
N GLN A 611 -13.36 3.03 -4.15
CA GLN A 611 -12.18 3.29 -3.34
C GLN A 611 -12.35 4.54 -2.48
N THR A 612 -12.88 5.64 -3.05
CA THR A 612 -13.15 6.88 -2.32
C THR A 612 -14.19 6.66 -1.21
N ASN A 613 -15.30 5.99 -1.51
CA ASN A 613 -16.31 5.68 -0.51
C ASN A 613 -15.75 4.82 0.63
N THR A 614 -14.94 3.82 0.28
CA THR A 614 -14.27 2.97 1.28
C THR A 614 -13.37 3.81 2.17
N ALA A 615 -12.55 4.69 1.61
CA ALA A 615 -11.66 5.58 2.37
C ALA A 615 -12.42 6.54 3.28
N LEU A 616 -13.55 7.09 2.81
CA LEU A 616 -14.42 7.96 3.63
C LEU A 616 -15.02 7.21 4.83
N VAL A 617 -15.50 5.98 4.61
CA VAL A 617 -16.01 5.14 5.71
C VAL A 617 -14.87 4.75 6.66
N MET A 618 -13.70 4.36 6.13
CA MET A 618 -12.52 4.02 6.93
C MET A 618 -12.11 5.17 7.85
N ALA A 619 -12.10 6.41 7.36
CA ALA A 619 -11.75 7.58 8.16
C ALA A 619 -12.67 7.71 9.38
N GLN A 620 -13.97 7.49 9.22
CA GLN A 620 -14.96 7.61 10.29
C GLN A 620 -14.98 6.42 11.27
N VAL A 621 -14.68 5.21 10.80
CA VAL A 621 -14.69 4.03 11.68
C VAL A 621 -13.34 3.76 12.34
N ARG A 622 -12.31 4.50 12.00
CA ARG A 622 -10.94 4.35 12.54
C ARG A 622 -10.91 4.37 14.06
N GLU A 623 -11.66 5.27 14.66
CA GLU A 623 -11.76 5.39 16.12
C GLU A 623 -12.28 4.11 16.81
N LEU A 624 -13.07 3.29 16.13
CA LEU A 624 -13.59 2.03 16.69
C LEU A 624 -12.48 1.02 16.94
N TRP A 625 -11.37 1.10 16.17
CA TRP A 625 -10.16 0.33 16.39
C TRP A 625 -9.16 1.03 17.31
N GLU A 626 -8.83 2.28 17.03
CA GLU A 626 -7.78 3.03 17.73
C GLU A 626 -8.16 3.31 19.18
N ASN A 627 -9.45 3.63 19.43
CA ASN A 627 -10.04 3.86 20.74
C ASN A 627 -10.94 2.69 21.14
N PHE A 628 -10.52 1.46 20.89
CA PHE A 628 -11.29 0.27 21.20
C PHE A 628 -11.80 0.31 22.64
N GLN A 629 -13.11 0.37 22.79
CA GLN A 629 -13.80 0.35 24.08
C GLN A 629 -14.78 -0.81 24.07
N TRP A 630 -14.51 -1.78 24.90
CA TRP A 630 -15.56 -2.73 25.21
C TRP A 630 -16.42 -2.11 26.31
N ASP A 631 -17.72 -2.06 26.10
CA ASP A 631 -18.70 -1.54 27.07
C ASP A 631 -18.79 -2.32 28.39
N VAL A 632 -17.68 -2.71 28.90
CA VAL A 632 -17.51 -3.30 30.22
C VAL A 632 -17.49 -2.24 31.31
N LEU A 633 -17.21 -1.02 30.91
CA LEU A 633 -17.11 0.12 31.78
C LEU A 633 -18.51 0.75 31.83
N GLY A 634 -19.26 0.42 32.87
CA GLY A 634 -20.47 1.17 33.22
C GLY A 634 -20.12 2.65 33.35
N ASP A 635 -21.12 3.50 33.35
CA ASP A 635 -21.05 4.99 33.38
C ASP A 635 -20.19 5.60 34.52
N ASP A 636 -19.55 4.78 35.36
CA ASP A 636 -18.84 5.18 36.57
C ASP A 636 -17.31 5.38 36.37
N VAL A 637 -16.75 5.32 35.15
CA VAL A 637 -15.31 5.47 34.94
C VAL A 637 -14.93 6.87 34.46
N GLN A 638 -15.04 7.84 35.36
CA GLN A 638 -14.40 9.17 35.18
C GLN A 638 -12.90 9.17 35.59
N ASP A 639 -12.42 8.15 36.28
CA ASP A 639 -11.01 8.05 36.75
C ASP A 639 -10.25 6.92 36.03
N ALA A 640 -10.29 6.87 34.70
CA ALA A 640 -9.73 5.76 33.90
C ALA A 640 -8.19 5.67 33.96
N ALA A 641 -7.47 6.72 34.30
CA ALA A 641 -6.00 6.71 34.33
C ALA A 641 -5.43 5.81 35.44
N ASP A 642 -6.09 5.73 36.59
CA ASP A 642 -5.59 4.96 37.75
C ASP A 642 -6.01 3.48 37.76
N ASN A 643 -6.80 3.03 36.78
CA ASN A 643 -7.39 1.71 36.80
C ASN A 643 -7.14 0.85 35.53
N VAL A 644 -6.08 1.16 34.76
CA VAL A 644 -5.71 0.39 33.56
C VAL A 644 -5.64 -1.11 33.83
N ALA A 645 -5.12 -1.51 35.01
CA ALA A 645 -5.03 -2.93 35.40
C ALA A 645 -6.42 -3.58 35.64
N ALA A 646 -7.38 -2.85 36.21
CA ALA A 646 -8.75 -3.34 36.44
C ALA A 646 -9.53 -3.42 35.11
N VAL A 647 -9.34 -2.44 34.22
CA VAL A 647 -9.91 -2.42 32.86
C VAL A 647 -9.36 -3.59 32.07
N THR A 648 -8.05 -3.78 32.06
CA THR A 648 -7.38 -4.92 31.40
C THR A 648 -7.88 -6.25 31.89
N ARG A 649 -8.11 -6.39 33.21
CA ARG A 649 -8.63 -7.64 33.80
C ARG A 649 -10.06 -7.95 33.35
N ARG A 650 -10.95 -6.93 33.37
CA ARG A 650 -12.35 -7.09 32.93
C ARG A 650 -12.45 -7.34 31.43
N LEU A 651 -11.59 -6.70 30.61
CA LEU A 651 -11.44 -6.98 29.20
C LEU A 651 -10.94 -8.41 28.96
N SER A 652 -9.94 -8.86 29.76
CA SER A 652 -9.39 -10.22 29.67
C SER A 652 -10.45 -11.30 29.88
N ASP A 653 -11.33 -11.14 30.87
CA ASP A 653 -12.40 -12.08 31.15
C ASP A 653 -13.40 -12.19 30.00
N ARG A 654 -13.80 -11.07 29.40
CA ARG A 654 -14.72 -11.05 28.25
C ARG A 654 -14.08 -11.51 26.94
N ILE A 655 -12.82 -11.13 26.71
CA ILE A 655 -12.04 -11.61 25.56
C ILE A 655 -11.94 -13.13 25.59
N GLY A 656 -11.71 -13.73 26.76
CA GLY A 656 -11.73 -15.17 26.93
C GLY A 656 -13.05 -15.81 26.50
N ASP A 657 -14.17 -15.18 26.78
CA ASP A 657 -15.50 -15.65 26.36
C ASP A 657 -15.67 -15.63 24.83
N VAL A 658 -15.27 -14.55 24.17
CA VAL A 658 -15.37 -14.42 22.71
C VAL A 658 -14.41 -15.38 22.01
N LEU A 659 -13.16 -15.46 22.44
CA LEU A 659 -12.19 -16.40 21.90
C LEU A 659 -12.63 -17.85 22.06
N SER A 660 -13.28 -18.18 23.19
CA SER A 660 -13.81 -19.54 23.44
C SER A 660 -14.91 -19.94 22.46
N GLN A 661 -15.78 -19.02 22.09
CA GLN A 661 -16.88 -19.31 21.16
C GLN A 661 -16.41 -19.40 19.72
N GLU A 662 -15.50 -18.57 19.28
CA GLU A 662 -15.16 -18.44 17.85
C GLU A 662 -13.93 -19.25 17.41
N ILE A 663 -12.94 -19.46 18.28
CA ILE A 663 -11.77 -20.29 17.95
C ILE A 663 -12.12 -21.77 17.91
N MET A 664 -13.11 -22.20 18.70
CA MET A 664 -13.56 -23.61 18.71
C MET A 664 -14.41 -23.98 17.52
N ASP A 665 -15.18 -23.06 16.98
CA ASP A 665 -16.23 -23.39 16.01
C ASP A 665 -15.88 -23.26 14.56
N THR A 666 -14.69 -23.01 14.08
CA THR A 666 -14.42 -23.09 12.63
C THR A 666 -13.48 -22.08 11.99
N GLY A 667 -12.77 -21.29 12.68
CA GLY A 667 -11.93 -20.32 12.01
C GLY A 667 -12.72 -19.03 11.65
N PHE A 668 -11.96 -18.00 11.41
CA PHE A 668 -12.46 -16.67 11.14
C PHE A 668 -13.38 -16.61 9.92
N VAL A 669 -14.64 -16.25 10.12
CA VAL A 669 -15.63 -15.91 9.08
C VAL A 669 -16.24 -14.58 9.45
N LEU A 670 -16.29 -13.69 8.48
CA LEU A 670 -17.27 -12.59 8.45
C LEU A 670 -18.65 -13.23 8.26
N ARG A 671 -19.30 -13.70 9.33
CA ARG A 671 -20.61 -14.31 9.22
C ARG A 671 -21.68 -13.25 8.97
N SER A 672 -22.45 -13.44 7.89
CA SER A 672 -23.69 -12.70 7.62
C SER A 672 -24.81 -12.99 8.63
N ASP A 673 -24.63 -14.00 9.48
CA ASP A 673 -25.71 -14.60 10.29
C ASP A 673 -25.61 -14.22 11.77
N PHE A 674 -24.76 -13.30 12.14
CA PHE A 674 -24.77 -12.75 13.48
C PHE A 674 -26.04 -11.91 13.68
N GLN A 675 -27.15 -12.59 13.98
CA GLN A 675 -28.32 -11.91 14.55
C GLN A 675 -27.87 -11.35 15.89
N SER A 676 -27.89 -10.02 15.99
CA SER A 676 -27.59 -9.32 17.24
C SER A 676 -28.49 -9.89 18.35
N CYS A 677 -27.86 -10.54 19.32
CA CYS A 677 -28.59 -11.14 20.44
C CYS A 677 -29.34 -10.12 21.31
N HIS A 678 -29.18 -8.81 21.06
CA HIS A 678 -29.89 -7.75 21.78
C HIS A 678 -30.18 -6.53 20.88
N PRO A 679 -31.40 -6.38 20.38
CA PRO A 679 -31.72 -5.35 19.37
C PRO A 679 -31.73 -3.89 19.87
N ASN A 680 -31.40 -3.56 21.13
CA ASN A 680 -31.87 -2.27 21.62
C ASN A 680 -30.92 -1.35 22.41
N LYS A 681 -29.61 -1.51 22.44
CA LYS A 681 -28.87 -0.58 23.31
C LYS A 681 -27.60 0.11 22.82
N ARG A 682 -26.98 -0.23 21.68
CA ARG A 682 -25.65 0.32 21.33
C ARG A 682 -25.36 0.50 19.84
N MET A 683 -26.37 0.80 19.05
CA MET A 683 -26.19 1.20 17.67
C MET A 683 -25.84 2.69 17.59
N GLY A 684 -24.71 3.01 16.97
CA GLY A 684 -24.40 4.35 16.52
C GLY A 684 -24.97 4.59 15.13
N GLN A 685 -25.27 5.83 14.80
CA GLN A 685 -25.55 6.26 13.43
C GLN A 685 -24.36 7.04 12.91
N LEU A 686 -23.98 6.75 11.69
CA LEU A 686 -22.92 7.44 10.97
C LEU A 686 -23.55 8.09 9.74
N GLU A 687 -23.55 9.43 9.70
CA GLU A 687 -24.01 10.19 8.55
C GLU A 687 -22.83 10.54 7.66
N LEU A 688 -22.88 10.12 6.40
CA LEU A 688 -21.78 10.23 5.44
C LEU A 688 -22.29 10.80 4.11
N GLU A 689 -21.49 11.67 3.51
CA GLU A 689 -21.68 12.08 2.12
C GLU A 689 -20.84 11.15 1.22
N LEU A 690 -21.48 10.18 0.59
CA LEU A 690 -20.82 9.22 -0.29
C LEU A 690 -21.17 9.50 -1.77
N LEU A 691 -20.40 8.91 -2.68
CA LEU A 691 -20.64 8.99 -4.10
C LEU A 691 -21.47 7.79 -4.57
N ASN A 692 -22.54 8.05 -5.30
CA ASN A 692 -23.23 6.99 -6.01
C ASN A 692 -22.46 6.59 -7.29
N ARG A 693 -22.91 5.57 -8.02
CA ARG A 693 -22.26 5.14 -9.26
C ARG A 693 -22.24 6.21 -10.35
N SER A 694 -23.17 7.17 -10.32
CA SER A 694 -23.19 8.33 -11.21
C SER A 694 -22.27 9.48 -10.74
N ARG A 695 -21.48 9.25 -9.68
CA ARG A 695 -20.59 10.24 -9.04
C ARG A 695 -21.33 11.43 -8.42
N GLU A 696 -22.59 11.28 -8.12
CA GLU A 696 -23.36 12.28 -7.42
C GLU A 696 -23.22 12.08 -5.91
N LYS A 697 -23.12 13.18 -5.19
CA LYS A 697 -23.03 13.18 -3.74
C LYS A 697 -24.38 12.81 -3.14
N THR A 698 -24.36 11.87 -2.24
CA THR A 698 -25.57 11.38 -1.56
C THR A 698 -25.28 11.25 -0.08
N ILE A 699 -26.13 11.84 0.76
CA ILE A 699 -26.05 11.67 2.20
C ILE A 699 -26.69 10.35 2.56
N VAL A 700 -25.93 9.47 3.18
CA VAL A 700 -26.39 8.17 3.67
C VAL A 700 -26.24 8.07 5.18
N ARG A 701 -27.10 7.31 5.82
CA ARG A 701 -27.05 7.04 7.26
C ARG A 701 -26.86 5.57 7.50
N PHE A 702 -25.64 5.22 7.89
CA PHE A 702 -25.28 3.86 8.25
C PHE A 702 -25.54 3.59 9.72
N GLN A 703 -26.07 2.42 10.01
CA GLN A 703 -26.18 1.89 11.36
C GLN A 703 -24.85 1.19 11.69
N VAL A 704 -24.30 1.45 12.86
CA VAL A 704 -23.04 0.87 13.32
C VAL A 704 -23.28 -0.02 14.53
N ASP A 705 -23.16 -1.32 14.37
CA ASP A 705 -23.23 -2.27 15.49
C ASP A 705 -21.83 -2.45 16.12
N ARG A 706 -21.61 -1.71 17.20
CA ARG A 706 -20.33 -1.78 17.94
C ARG A 706 -20.05 -3.16 18.51
N ASN A 707 -21.07 -3.94 18.88
CA ASN A 707 -20.85 -5.28 19.41
C ASN A 707 -20.34 -6.22 18.33
N HIS A 708 -20.94 -6.18 17.13
CA HIS A 708 -20.49 -6.94 15.98
C HIS A 708 -19.02 -6.61 15.63
N ILE A 709 -18.69 -5.32 15.56
CA ILE A 709 -17.33 -4.85 15.29
C ILE A 709 -16.34 -5.31 16.38
N ASN A 710 -16.70 -5.17 17.64
CA ASN A 710 -15.85 -5.59 18.76
C ASN A 710 -15.58 -7.10 18.75
N HIS A 711 -16.59 -7.92 18.47
CA HIS A 711 -16.42 -9.36 18.31
C HIS A 711 -15.46 -9.70 17.16
N PHE A 712 -15.63 -9.04 16.02
CA PHE A 712 -14.74 -9.19 14.88
C PHE A 712 -13.28 -8.84 15.25
N LEU A 713 -13.07 -7.67 15.86
CA LEU A 713 -11.73 -7.21 16.24
C LEU A 713 -11.05 -8.17 17.21
N VAL A 714 -11.78 -8.63 18.24
CA VAL A 714 -11.25 -9.61 19.22
C VAL A 714 -10.91 -10.94 18.54
N ALA A 715 -11.78 -11.45 17.70
CA ALA A 715 -11.54 -12.72 17.01
C ALA A 715 -10.35 -12.62 16.06
N ARG A 716 -10.28 -11.53 15.25
CA ARG A 716 -9.22 -11.37 14.25
C ARG A 716 -7.84 -11.13 14.89
N VAL A 717 -7.77 -10.22 15.84
CA VAL A 717 -6.51 -9.94 16.56
C VAL A 717 -6.13 -11.13 17.45
N GLY A 718 -7.10 -11.74 18.14
CA GLY A 718 -6.88 -12.95 18.96
C GLY A 718 -6.30 -14.10 18.15
N LYS A 719 -6.80 -14.32 16.93
CA LYS A 719 -6.22 -15.31 16.00
C LYS A 719 -4.77 -15.00 15.66
N GLY A 720 -4.43 -13.72 15.44
CA GLY A 720 -3.06 -13.29 15.16
C GLY A 720 -2.12 -13.55 16.33
N VAL A 721 -2.54 -13.18 17.54
CA VAL A 721 -1.76 -13.45 18.77
C VAL A 721 -1.59 -14.96 19.03
N HIS A 722 -2.65 -15.74 18.80
CA HIS A 722 -2.55 -17.20 18.89
C HIS A 722 -1.57 -17.78 17.88
N ARG A 723 -1.59 -17.33 16.64
CA ARG A 723 -0.60 -17.74 15.61
C ARG A 723 0.83 -17.42 16.04
N PHE A 724 1.05 -16.26 16.66
CA PHE A 724 2.36 -15.88 17.18
C PHE A 724 2.88 -16.91 18.19
N PHE A 725 2.08 -17.30 19.16
CA PHE A 725 2.49 -18.29 20.18
C PHE A 725 2.77 -19.68 19.57
N ILE A 726 1.96 -20.11 18.59
CA ILE A 726 2.22 -21.38 17.89
C ILE A 726 3.53 -21.29 17.11
N ALA A 727 3.76 -20.20 16.37
CA ALA A 727 4.99 -20.00 15.62
C ALA A 727 6.22 -19.93 16.53
N MET A 728 6.11 -19.26 17.69
CA MET A 728 7.15 -19.20 18.72
C MET A 728 7.54 -20.59 19.21
N LYS A 729 6.56 -21.41 19.62
CA LYS A 729 6.80 -22.78 20.04
C LYS A 729 7.49 -23.60 18.96
N GLN A 730 7.01 -23.51 17.72
CA GLN A 730 7.62 -24.21 16.59
C GLN A 730 9.06 -23.78 16.35
N ALA A 731 9.35 -22.48 16.37
CA ALA A 731 10.69 -21.95 16.12
C ALA A 731 11.71 -22.50 17.12
N PHE A 732 11.40 -22.49 18.41
CA PHE A 732 12.29 -23.04 19.45
C PHE A 732 12.35 -24.58 19.42
N SER A 733 11.22 -25.27 19.31
CA SER A 733 11.18 -26.75 19.30
C SER A 733 11.87 -27.36 18.09
N SER A 734 11.79 -26.72 16.90
CA SER A 734 12.47 -27.18 15.69
C SER A 734 14.00 -27.19 15.82
N ARG A 735 14.54 -26.43 16.76
CA ARG A 735 15.95 -26.37 17.09
C ARG A 735 16.33 -27.17 18.35
N GLY A 736 15.38 -27.94 18.90
CA GLY A 736 15.58 -28.71 20.11
C GLY A 736 15.72 -27.83 21.36
N MET A 737 15.28 -26.56 21.29
CA MET A 737 15.35 -25.61 22.40
C MET A 737 14.07 -25.65 23.23
N ASP A 738 14.19 -25.62 24.53
CA ASP A 738 13.09 -25.50 25.50
C ASP A 738 13.45 -24.42 26.52
N PRO A 739 13.45 -23.12 26.14
CA PRO A 739 13.87 -22.05 27.03
C PRO A 739 12.94 -21.95 28.24
N ALA A 740 13.50 -21.79 29.44
CA ALA A 740 12.75 -21.61 30.67
C ALA A 740 11.98 -20.29 30.68
N GLU A 741 12.53 -19.28 30.02
CA GLU A 741 12.00 -17.91 29.93
C GLU A 741 12.19 -17.36 28.52
N ILE A 742 11.18 -16.62 28.00
CA ILE A 742 11.23 -15.93 26.72
C ILE A 742 10.80 -14.48 26.91
N HIS A 743 11.62 -13.55 26.44
CA HIS A 743 11.30 -12.14 26.41
C HIS A 743 10.49 -11.82 25.14
N VAL A 744 9.23 -11.43 25.27
CA VAL A 744 8.37 -11.04 24.15
C VAL A 744 8.42 -9.53 23.98
N LEU A 745 8.99 -9.09 22.90
CA LEU A 745 9.15 -7.69 22.52
C LEU A 745 8.00 -7.26 21.60
N GLN A 746 7.16 -6.35 22.03
CA GLN A 746 6.07 -5.82 21.21
C GLN A 746 6.55 -4.61 20.42
N ALA A 747 6.44 -4.68 19.09
CA ALA A 747 6.80 -3.66 18.13
C ALA A 747 5.57 -3.19 17.32
N GLY A 748 5.74 -2.12 16.57
CA GLY A 748 4.70 -1.54 15.73
C GLY A 748 3.65 -0.73 16.51
N ASN A 749 3.07 0.28 15.85
CA ASN A 749 2.11 1.16 16.52
C ASN A 749 0.81 0.45 16.93
N ALA A 750 0.35 -0.52 16.12
CA ALA A 750 -0.87 -1.26 16.42
C ALA A 750 -0.72 -2.16 17.67
N SER A 751 0.50 -2.57 18.06
CA SER A 751 0.75 -3.29 19.32
C SER A 751 0.41 -2.47 20.55
N ARG A 752 0.33 -1.15 20.44
CA ARG A 752 -0.07 -0.26 21.56
C ARG A 752 -1.58 -0.28 21.83
N ALA A 753 -2.37 -0.82 20.91
CA ALA A 753 -3.82 -0.88 21.05
C ALA A 753 -4.23 -1.64 22.33
N LEU A 754 -5.21 -1.11 23.04
CA LEU A 754 -5.69 -1.67 24.30
C LEU A 754 -6.11 -3.14 24.15
N LEU A 755 -6.73 -3.49 23.04
CA LEU A 755 -7.12 -4.86 22.74
C LEU A 755 -5.93 -5.81 22.68
N VAL A 756 -4.82 -5.41 22.02
CA VAL A 756 -3.60 -6.23 21.94
C VAL A 756 -3.00 -6.45 23.32
N GLN A 757 -2.90 -5.38 24.12
CA GLN A 757 -2.37 -5.45 25.48
C GLN A 757 -3.23 -6.35 26.38
N ALA A 758 -4.56 -6.26 26.25
CA ALA A 758 -5.48 -7.10 26.98
C ALA A 758 -5.36 -8.58 26.60
N LEU A 759 -5.21 -8.88 25.29
CA LEU A 759 -5.03 -10.25 24.80
C LEU A 759 -3.73 -10.88 25.32
N PHE A 760 -2.61 -10.17 25.25
CA PHE A 760 -1.35 -10.66 25.82
C PHE A 760 -1.46 -10.88 27.33
N SER A 761 -2.08 -9.94 28.05
CA SER A 761 -2.30 -10.07 29.49
C SER A 761 -3.20 -11.26 29.83
N ALA A 762 -4.26 -11.50 29.06
CA ALA A 762 -5.16 -12.63 29.27
C ALA A 762 -4.46 -13.97 29.08
N LEU A 763 -3.57 -14.06 28.07
CA LEU A 763 -2.89 -15.30 27.71
C LEU A 763 -1.68 -15.62 28.60
N THR A 764 -1.12 -14.66 29.33
CA THR A 764 0.12 -14.83 30.11
C THR A 764 -0.08 -14.84 31.62
N GLN A 765 -1.31 -14.60 32.13
CA GLN A 765 -1.55 -14.57 33.58
C GLN A 765 -1.50 -15.97 34.24
N GLU A 766 -0.65 -16.16 35.28
CA GLU A 766 -0.56 -17.37 36.07
C GLU A 766 -1.90 -17.78 36.76
N LYS A 767 -2.79 -16.83 37.01
CA LYS A 767 -4.09 -17.03 37.67
C LYS A 767 -5.14 -17.74 36.82
N MET A 768 -4.90 -17.95 35.54
CA MET A 768 -5.83 -18.69 34.70
C MET A 768 -5.97 -20.16 35.10
N HIS A 769 -5.03 -20.72 35.85
CA HIS A 769 -5.15 -22.08 36.42
C HIS A 769 -6.19 -22.19 37.55
N LYS A 770 -6.71 -21.09 38.09
CA LYS A 770 -7.68 -21.08 39.19
C LYS A 770 -9.04 -20.50 38.83
N TRP A 771 -9.31 -20.29 37.55
CA TRP A 771 -10.61 -19.79 37.11
C TRP A 771 -11.61 -20.98 37.14
N GLU A 772 -12.52 -20.99 38.08
CA GLU A 772 -13.62 -21.93 38.12
C GLU A 772 -14.74 -21.43 37.21
N PRO A 773 -15.17 -22.19 36.18
CA PRO A 773 -16.23 -21.76 35.29
C PRO A 773 -17.54 -21.65 36.05
N PRO A 774 -18.42 -20.69 35.72
CA PRO A 774 -19.82 -20.76 36.13
C PRO A 774 -20.42 -22.08 35.62
N GLN A 775 -21.25 -22.70 36.41
CA GLN A 775 -21.85 -24.03 36.16
C GLN A 775 -22.36 -24.13 34.70
N GLY A 776 -21.73 -25.02 33.92
CA GLY A 776 -22.06 -25.28 32.53
C GLY A 776 -20.94 -25.03 31.46
N GLY A 777 -19.76 -24.57 31.88
CA GLY A 777 -18.73 -24.08 30.96
C GLY A 777 -17.49 -24.93 30.76
N LEU A 778 -17.57 -26.26 30.62
CA LEU A 778 -16.41 -27.14 30.37
C LEU A 778 -15.59 -26.78 29.11
N LYS A 779 -16.19 -26.06 28.13
CA LYS A 779 -15.52 -25.71 26.88
C LYS A 779 -14.60 -24.49 26.97
N LYS A 780 -14.80 -23.57 27.92
CA LYS A 780 -14.03 -22.32 28.05
C LYS A 780 -12.58 -22.54 28.50
N ASN A 781 -12.36 -23.43 29.46
CA ASN A 781 -11.01 -23.74 29.96
C ASN A 781 -10.12 -24.39 28.90
N MET A 782 -10.69 -25.23 28.03
CA MET A 782 -9.90 -25.99 27.05
C MET A 782 -9.21 -25.09 25.97
N VAL A 783 -9.77 -23.93 25.62
CA VAL A 783 -9.17 -23.07 24.61
C VAL A 783 -7.99 -22.28 25.18
N LEU A 784 -8.18 -21.68 26.34
CA LEU A 784 -7.12 -20.95 27.03
C LEU A 784 -6.00 -21.88 27.48
N GLU A 785 -6.34 -23.08 27.98
CA GLU A 785 -5.36 -24.12 28.31
C GLU A 785 -4.60 -24.64 27.08
N ARG A 786 -5.27 -24.80 25.93
CA ARG A 786 -4.60 -25.11 24.65
C ARG A 786 -3.69 -24.01 24.18
N MET A 787 -4.11 -22.75 24.32
CA MET A 787 -3.29 -21.60 23.96
C MET A 787 -2.05 -21.51 24.86
N GLN A 788 -2.19 -21.71 26.19
CA GLN A 788 -1.06 -21.75 27.11
C GLN A 788 -0.14 -22.94 26.83
N ASN A 789 -0.70 -24.13 26.60
CA ASN A 789 0.08 -25.33 26.24
C ASN A 789 0.78 -25.15 24.87
N SER A 790 0.29 -24.27 24.02
CA SER A 790 0.95 -23.95 22.75
C SER A 790 2.16 -23.04 22.92
N MET A 791 2.32 -22.35 24.04
CA MET A 791 3.42 -21.41 24.25
C MET A 791 4.80 -22.06 24.38
N GLY A 792 4.86 -23.31 24.88
CA GLY A 792 6.10 -24.12 24.88
C GLY A 792 7.21 -23.64 25.81
N CYS A 793 6.95 -22.70 26.73
CA CYS A 793 7.90 -22.23 27.70
C CYS A 793 7.25 -22.13 29.10
N LYS A 794 8.08 -22.05 30.12
CA LYS A 794 7.60 -21.97 31.52
C LYS A 794 7.22 -20.55 31.91
N LYS A 795 7.88 -19.54 31.35
CA LYS A 795 7.67 -18.13 31.68
C LYS A 795 7.81 -17.26 30.48
N LEU A 796 6.84 -16.36 30.27
CA LEU A 796 6.90 -15.28 29.29
C LEU A 796 7.04 -13.94 30.01
N ILE A 797 7.98 -13.12 29.57
CA ILE A 797 8.14 -11.73 30.01
C ILE A 797 7.69 -10.83 28.86
N ILE A 798 6.55 -10.20 29.02
CA ILE A 798 5.97 -9.32 27.99
C ILE A 798 6.50 -7.91 28.17
N HIS A 799 7.26 -7.43 27.20
CA HIS A 799 7.72 -6.05 27.13
C HIS A 799 6.79 -5.28 26.22
N ARG A 800 6.06 -4.33 26.82
CA ARG A 800 5.17 -3.43 26.07
C ARG A 800 5.97 -2.50 25.17
N PRO A 801 5.37 -2.01 24.08
CA PRO A 801 6.02 -1.03 23.24
C PRO A 801 6.40 0.21 24.08
N PRO A 802 7.66 0.68 24.01
CA PRO A 802 8.08 1.82 24.80
C PRO A 802 7.26 3.05 24.46
N PRO A 803 6.77 3.80 25.46
CA PRO A 803 6.11 5.06 25.23
C PRO A 803 7.14 6.08 24.71
N GLY A 804 6.70 7.02 23.88
CA GLY A 804 7.53 8.15 23.51
C GLY A 804 7.84 9.01 24.73
N ASP A 805 9.05 9.56 24.79
CA ASP A 805 9.49 10.48 25.85
C ASP A 805 9.37 11.93 25.34
N PRO A 806 8.45 12.76 25.93
CA PRO A 806 8.31 14.16 25.49
C PRO A 806 9.55 15.02 25.73
N ASP A 807 10.41 14.62 26.69
CA ASP A 807 11.63 15.36 27.01
C ASP A 807 12.81 14.90 26.18
N ASN A 808 12.81 13.65 25.70
CA ASN A 808 13.78 13.10 24.78
C ASN A 808 13.08 12.46 23.56
N PRO A 809 12.75 13.25 22.54
CA PRO A 809 12.02 12.75 21.37
C PRO A 809 12.84 11.77 20.50
N TYR A 810 14.14 11.62 20.76
CA TYR A 810 15.04 10.64 20.10
C TYR A 810 15.05 9.27 20.80
N LYS A 811 14.43 9.16 21.97
CA LYS A 811 14.32 7.87 22.65
C LYS A 811 13.54 6.87 21.77
N PRO A 812 14.03 5.64 21.62
CA PRO A 812 13.36 4.64 20.81
C PRO A 812 11.91 4.41 21.24
N THR A 813 11.03 4.29 20.25
CA THR A 813 9.63 3.92 20.44
C THR A 813 9.33 2.62 19.70
N ALA A 814 8.12 2.11 19.84
CA ALA A 814 7.63 0.96 19.08
C ALA A 814 7.87 1.07 17.56
N LYS A 815 7.93 2.29 17.02
CA LYS A 815 8.09 2.56 15.59
C LYS A 815 9.50 3.03 15.24
N THR A 816 10.07 3.96 15.99
CA THR A 816 11.41 4.49 15.69
C THR A 816 12.52 3.49 16.01
N GLY A 817 12.26 2.52 16.89
CA GLY A 817 13.22 1.49 17.28
C GLY A 817 13.72 0.63 16.12
N VAL A 818 12.91 0.43 15.08
CA VAL A 818 13.33 -0.32 13.87
C VAL A 818 14.47 0.40 13.15
N ALA A 819 14.31 1.70 12.83
CA ALA A 819 15.34 2.47 12.12
C ALA A 819 16.60 2.67 12.97
N ILE A 820 16.45 2.86 14.29
CA ILE A 820 17.58 2.98 15.23
C ILE A 820 18.35 1.66 15.32
N GLY A 821 17.64 0.54 15.47
CA GLY A 821 18.22 -0.79 15.54
C GLY A 821 18.90 -1.19 14.24
N LEU A 822 18.37 -0.78 13.09
CA LEU A 822 18.99 -1.02 11.79
C LEU A 822 20.40 -0.39 11.73
N LEU A 823 20.58 0.82 12.30
CA LEU A 823 21.89 1.47 12.38
C LEU A 823 22.89 0.75 13.30
N LYS A 824 22.41 -0.11 14.20
CA LYS A 824 23.28 -0.94 15.05
C LYS A 824 23.77 -2.20 14.34
N LEU A 825 23.05 -2.61 13.28
CA LEU A 825 23.32 -3.85 12.53
C LEU A 825 24.14 -3.63 11.25
N ILE A 826 24.48 -2.38 10.92
CA ILE A 826 25.29 -2.09 9.73
C ILE A 826 26.72 -2.62 9.89
N PRO A 827 27.40 -2.97 8.79
CA PRO A 827 28.79 -3.43 8.84
C PRO A 827 29.71 -2.48 9.58
N GLY A 828 30.55 -3.01 10.46
CA GLY A 828 31.50 -2.24 11.28
C GLY A 828 30.99 -1.82 12.65
N GLU A 829 29.75 -2.17 12.98
CA GLU A 829 29.18 -1.98 14.31
C GLU A 829 29.46 -3.18 15.21
N PRO A 830 29.44 -2.99 16.55
CA PRO A 830 29.74 -4.05 17.49
C PRO A 830 28.61 -5.10 17.63
N PHE A 831 27.54 -4.95 16.88
CA PHE A 831 26.36 -5.81 16.95
C PHE A 831 26.27 -6.73 15.72
N LEU A 832 26.26 -8.04 15.91
CA LEU A 832 26.15 -9.03 14.86
C LEU A 832 24.74 -9.62 14.81
N ALA A 833 24.10 -9.56 13.64
CA ALA A 833 22.86 -10.30 13.38
C ALA A 833 23.14 -11.52 12.50
N ILE A 834 22.83 -12.71 13.01
CA ILE A 834 22.94 -13.96 12.29
C ILE A 834 21.51 -14.41 11.93
N GLY A 835 21.20 -14.39 10.64
CA GLY A 835 19.87 -14.77 10.13
C GLY A 835 19.71 -16.28 9.94
N PRO A 836 18.47 -16.75 9.73
CA PRO A 836 18.17 -18.17 9.49
C PRO A 836 18.82 -18.70 8.19
N ASN A 837 19.22 -17.82 7.30
CA ASN A 837 19.87 -18.13 6.03
C ASN A 837 21.35 -17.72 6.01
N ALA A 838 22.02 -17.70 7.16
CA ALA A 838 23.46 -17.39 7.23
C ALA A 838 24.29 -18.28 6.32
N ASP A 839 23.82 -19.50 6.01
CA ASP A 839 24.38 -20.41 5.03
C ASP A 839 23.97 -20.09 3.58
N ASN A 840 22.89 -19.33 3.37
CA ASN A 840 22.41 -18.86 2.06
C ASN A 840 22.76 -17.38 1.89
N ARG A 841 23.90 -17.09 1.30
CA ARG A 841 24.44 -15.74 1.02
C ARG A 841 23.58 -14.86 0.11
N GLN A 842 22.27 -15.10 -0.01
CA GLN A 842 21.43 -14.46 -1.01
C GLN A 842 20.23 -13.67 -0.47
N GLY A 843 20.03 -13.53 0.84
CA GLY A 843 18.99 -12.65 1.42
C GLY A 843 17.56 -12.97 0.95
N GLU A 844 17.22 -14.23 0.70
CA GLU A 844 15.87 -14.63 0.30
C GLU A 844 14.94 -14.63 1.52
N ALA A 845 13.77 -13.97 1.37
CA ALA A 845 12.72 -14.11 2.35
C ALA A 845 12.33 -15.59 2.51
N PRO A 846 12.06 -16.08 3.72
CA PRO A 846 11.73 -17.47 3.95
C PRO A 846 10.43 -17.88 3.23
N PHE A 847 10.32 -19.15 2.85
CA PHE A 847 9.09 -19.72 2.30
C PHE A 847 7.98 -19.68 3.36
N THR A 848 6.81 -19.09 3.03
CA THR A 848 5.78 -18.73 4.01
C THR A 848 4.65 -19.74 4.15
N TYR A 849 4.61 -20.78 3.32
CA TYR A 849 3.53 -21.76 3.28
C TYR A 849 3.94 -23.14 3.80
N PHE A 850 2.95 -23.85 4.29
CA PHE A 850 2.97 -25.32 4.32
C PHE A 850 2.23 -25.79 3.08
N VAL A 851 2.84 -26.63 2.27
CA VAL A 851 2.25 -27.14 1.03
C VAL A 851 2.34 -28.66 1.02
N GLY A 852 1.26 -29.33 0.65
CA GLY A 852 1.23 -30.78 0.66
C GLY A 852 -0.07 -31.36 0.11
N GLY A 853 -0.46 -32.50 0.66
CA GLY A 853 -1.68 -33.20 0.30
C GLY A 853 -2.47 -33.68 1.51
N LEU A 854 -3.63 -34.29 1.28
CA LEU A 854 -4.44 -34.88 2.32
C LEU A 854 -4.16 -36.40 2.43
N LYS A 855 -3.78 -36.86 3.62
CA LYS A 855 -3.69 -38.28 3.94
C LYS A 855 -4.73 -38.64 5.01
N ARG A 856 -5.66 -39.55 4.68
CA ARG A 856 -6.77 -39.95 5.58
C ARG A 856 -7.55 -38.74 6.16
N GLY A 857 -7.77 -37.71 5.31
CA GLY A 857 -8.51 -36.50 5.68
C GLY A 857 -7.75 -35.52 6.57
N ARG A 858 -6.46 -35.74 6.84
CA ARG A 858 -5.57 -34.77 7.52
C ARG A 858 -4.58 -34.18 6.54
N PHE A 859 -4.26 -32.91 6.75
CA PHE A 859 -3.24 -32.26 5.97
C PHE A 859 -1.85 -32.80 6.33
N HIS A 860 -1.08 -33.10 5.30
CA HIS A 860 0.27 -33.57 5.44
C HIS A 860 1.22 -32.69 4.62
N PRO A 861 1.96 -31.77 5.26
CA PRO A 861 2.86 -30.88 4.54
C PRO A 861 4.06 -31.66 3.97
N VAL A 862 4.47 -31.29 2.78
CA VAL A 862 5.66 -31.77 2.09
C VAL A 862 6.70 -30.66 2.04
N LEU A 863 6.26 -29.43 1.75
CA LEU A 863 7.04 -28.22 1.98
C LEU A 863 6.56 -27.56 3.26
N VAL A 864 7.49 -27.05 4.05
CA VAL A 864 7.23 -26.41 5.35
C VAL A 864 7.68 -24.97 5.32
N GLN A 865 7.10 -24.12 6.15
CA GLN A 865 7.56 -22.76 6.36
C GLN A 865 9.05 -22.73 6.71
N ASN A 866 9.75 -21.75 6.21
CA ASN A 866 11.21 -21.60 6.37
C ASN A 866 12.03 -22.76 5.78
N GLY A 867 11.42 -23.63 4.97
CA GLY A 867 12.12 -24.69 4.25
C GLY A 867 13.05 -24.15 3.15
N PRO A 868 14.02 -24.98 2.72
CA PRO A 868 14.99 -24.56 1.72
C PRO A 868 14.34 -24.35 0.36
N TYR A 869 14.85 -23.38 -0.39
CA TYR A 869 14.51 -23.16 -1.80
C TYR A 869 15.24 -24.12 -2.73
N SER A 870 14.66 -24.32 -3.89
CA SER A 870 15.26 -25.09 -4.99
C SER A 870 15.59 -26.57 -4.64
N VAL A 871 14.85 -27.13 -3.69
CA VAL A 871 14.95 -28.55 -3.31
C VAL A 871 13.69 -29.27 -3.76
N TRP A 872 13.85 -30.19 -4.73
CA TRP A 872 12.75 -31.00 -5.21
C TRP A 872 12.33 -32.05 -4.20
N THR A 873 11.04 -32.11 -3.93
CA THR A 873 10.43 -33.06 -3.00
C THR A 873 9.25 -33.75 -3.66
N GLU A 874 9.08 -35.04 -3.44
CA GLU A 874 7.94 -35.80 -3.96
C GLU A 874 6.64 -35.39 -3.26
N LEU A 875 5.67 -34.90 -4.04
CA LEU A 875 4.36 -34.48 -3.55
C LEU A 875 3.33 -35.62 -3.58
N GLY A 876 3.40 -36.46 -4.60
CA GLY A 876 2.52 -37.61 -4.74
C GLY A 876 2.30 -38.01 -6.20
N THR A 877 1.28 -38.85 -6.45
CA THR A 877 0.92 -39.30 -7.79
C THR A 877 -0.47 -38.81 -8.17
N PRO A 878 -0.66 -38.17 -9.34
CA PRO A 878 -1.97 -37.78 -9.82
C PRO A 878 -2.92 -38.97 -9.99
N THR A 879 -4.13 -38.86 -9.49
CA THR A 879 -5.16 -39.90 -9.63
C THR A 879 -6.06 -39.55 -10.82
N ARG A 880 -6.12 -40.42 -11.83
CA ARG A 880 -6.88 -40.17 -13.06
C ARG A 880 -6.49 -38.83 -13.74
N GLY A 881 -5.24 -38.44 -13.66
CA GLY A 881 -4.74 -37.20 -14.25
C GLY A 881 -5.06 -35.94 -13.44
N THR A 882 -5.59 -36.07 -12.22
CA THR A 882 -5.87 -34.93 -11.36
C THR A 882 -5.10 -35.04 -10.04
N PHE A 883 -4.71 -33.89 -9.49
CA PHE A 883 -4.10 -33.77 -8.17
C PHE A 883 -4.65 -32.53 -7.46
N VAL A 884 -4.93 -32.66 -6.18
CA VAL A 884 -5.37 -31.53 -5.34
C VAL A 884 -4.21 -31.11 -4.48
N LEU A 885 -3.63 -29.95 -4.81
CA LEU A 885 -2.61 -29.29 -4.00
C LEU A 885 -3.32 -28.61 -2.83
N VAL A 886 -2.84 -28.85 -1.63
CA VAL A 886 -3.38 -28.24 -0.41
C VAL A 886 -2.29 -27.40 0.25
N PHE A 887 -2.62 -26.21 0.68
CA PHE A 887 -1.65 -25.30 1.26
C PHE A 887 -2.26 -24.40 2.33
N SER A 888 -1.43 -23.90 3.22
CA SER A 888 -1.82 -23.02 4.33
C SER A 888 -0.66 -22.18 4.80
N THR A 889 -0.95 -20.99 5.30
CA THR A 889 0.03 -20.16 6.05
C THR A 889 -0.09 -20.38 7.57
N SER A 890 -1.08 -21.16 8.02
CA SER A 890 -1.31 -21.39 9.44
C SER A 890 -0.23 -22.31 10.04
N PRO A 891 0.41 -21.94 11.14
CA PRO A 891 1.34 -22.82 11.86
C PRO A 891 0.74 -24.17 12.26
N GLN A 892 -0.59 -24.25 12.46
CA GLN A 892 -1.30 -25.49 12.74
C GLN A 892 -1.15 -26.54 11.63
N ALA A 893 -0.90 -26.09 10.41
CA ALA A 893 -0.62 -26.95 9.28
C ALA A 893 0.67 -27.77 9.49
N GLY A 894 1.70 -27.16 10.08
CA GLY A 894 2.95 -27.82 10.45
C GLY A 894 2.81 -28.85 11.58
N LEU A 895 1.83 -28.68 12.46
CA LEU A 895 1.53 -29.61 13.55
C LEU A 895 0.68 -30.81 13.11
N GLY A 896 0.20 -30.84 11.84
CA GLY A 896 -0.67 -31.91 11.35
C GLY A 896 -2.07 -31.90 11.96
N GLU A 897 -2.50 -30.79 12.54
CA GLU A 897 -3.80 -30.65 13.21
C GLU A 897 -4.94 -30.35 12.23
N LEU A 898 -4.64 -29.75 11.06
CA LEU A 898 -5.65 -29.36 10.09
C LEU A 898 -6.23 -30.57 9.35
N ARG A 899 -7.56 -30.57 9.21
CA ARG A 899 -8.32 -31.62 8.52
C ARG A 899 -8.95 -31.05 7.24
N ARG A 900 -9.36 -31.95 6.37
CA ARG A 900 -10.14 -31.56 5.18
C ARG A 900 -11.37 -30.77 5.60
N GLY A 901 -11.58 -29.61 4.97
CA GLY A 901 -12.64 -28.68 5.31
C GLY A 901 -12.27 -27.67 6.38
N SER A 902 -11.05 -27.73 6.96
CA SER A 902 -10.53 -26.60 7.74
C SER A 902 -10.36 -25.38 6.86
N ARG A 903 -10.80 -24.22 7.32
CA ARG A 903 -10.80 -22.97 6.52
C ARG A 903 -9.42 -22.41 6.27
N GLU A 904 -8.47 -22.78 7.11
CA GLU A 904 -7.06 -22.45 6.94
C GLU A 904 -6.41 -23.20 5.78
N LEU A 905 -7.03 -24.29 5.30
CA LEU A 905 -6.57 -25.03 4.15
C LEU A 905 -7.19 -24.47 2.87
N LYS A 906 -6.34 -24.08 1.95
CA LYS A 906 -6.71 -23.75 0.57
C LYS A 906 -6.43 -24.98 -0.29
N GLU A 907 -7.37 -25.29 -1.22
CA GLU A 907 -7.24 -26.39 -2.16
C GLU A 907 -7.16 -25.83 -3.59
N ARG A 908 -6.22 -26.34 -4.38
CA ARG A 908 -6.10 -26.03 -5.81
C ARG A 908 -6.08 -27.32 -6.61
N SER A 909 -7.10 -27.53 -7.42
CA SER A 909 -7.17 -28.68 -8.31
C SER A 909 -6.33 -28.46 -9.57
N MET A 910 -5.52 -29.45 -9.91
CA MET A 910 -4.66 -29.43 -11.09
C MET A 910 -5.02 -30.62 -11.98
N THR A 911 -5.08 -30.40 -13.29
CA THR A 911 -5.38 -31.45 -14.26
C THR A 911 -4.23 -31.60 -15.24
N PHE A 912 -3.77 -32.81 -15.43
CA PHE A 912 -2.64 -33.16 -16.29
C PHE A 912 -3.12 -33.96 -17.51
N GLY A 913 -2.49 -33.77 -18.62
CA GLY A 913 -2.82 -34.43 -19.88
C GLY A 913 -2.58 -35.97 -19.91
N PRO A 914 -2.89 -36.64 -21.03
CA PRO A 914 -2.93 -38.11 -21.11
C PRO A 914 -1.61 -38.87 -20.81
N GLY A 915 -0.47 -38.18 -20.79
CA GLY A 915 0.83 -38.77 -20.44
C GLY A 915 1.17 -38.81 -18.94
N SER A 916 0.22 -38.42 -18.05
CA SER A 916 0.47 -38.29 -16.62
C SER A 916 0.37 -39.60 -15.82
N GLN A 917 -0.19 -40.68 -16.40
CA GLN A 917 -0.36 -41.96 -15.72
C GLN A 917 0.95 -42.60 -15.31
N GLY A 918 1.08 -42.97 -14.03
CA GLY A 918 2.25 -43.63 -13.47
C GLY A 918 3.43 -42.69 -13.15
N ARG A 919 3.30 -41.39 -13.39
CA ARG A 919 4.31 -40.40 -13.03
C ARG A 919 4.05 -39.76 -11.69
N LYS A 920 5.12 -39.30 -11.06
CA LYS A 920 5.07 -38.61 -9.78
C LYS A 920 5.09 -37.10 -9.97
N LEU A 921 4.40 -36.44 -9.11
CA LEU A 921 4.43 -34.98 -8.99
C LEU A 921 5.48 -34.58 -7.97
N PHE A 922 6.42 -33.74 -8.38
CA PHE A 922 7.44 -33.16 -7.52
C PHE A 922 7.17 -31.66 -7.37
N ILE A 923 7.60 -31.13 -6.25
CA ILE A 923 7.42 -29.72 -5.90
C ILE A 923 8.68 -29.16 -5.25
N GLN A 924 8.98 -27.89 -5.53
CA GLN A 924 9.99 -27.14 -4.82
C GLN A 924 9.49 -25.71 -4.53
N ALA A 925 9.95 -25.13 -3.45
CA ALA A 925 9.77 -23.71 -3.21
C ALA A 925 10.77 -22.91 -4.09
N VAL A 926 10.28 -21.87 -4.77
CA VAL A 926 11.11 -21.00 -5.62
C VAL A 926 11.07 -19.54 -5.21
N ALA A 927 10.08 -19.16 -4.38
CA ALA A 927 9.96 -17.84 -3.76
C ALA A 927 9.03 -17.95 -2.55
N PRO A 928 8.93 -16.93 -1.68
CA PRO A 928 8.14 -16.99 -0.44
C PRO A 928 6.69 -17.44 -0.61
N SER A 929 6.07 -17.13 -1.75
CA SER A 929 4.69 -17.50 -2.09
C SER A 929 4.56 -18.24 -3.43
N ARG A 930 5.66 -18.78 -3.96
CA ARG A 930 5.67 -19.50 -5.22
C ARG A 930 6.30 -20.87 -5.07
N VAL A 931 5.66 -21.82 -5.69
CA VAL A 931 6.18 -23.17 -5.82
C VAL A 931 6.29 -23.54 -7.29
N GLU A 932 7.27 -24.32 -7.63
CA GLU A 932 7.38 -24.94 -8.93
C GLU A 932 6.98 -26.41 -8.82
N ILE A 933 6.12 -26.84 -9.69
CA ILE A 933 5.69 -28.24 -9.77
C ILE A 933 6.20 -28.88 -11.05
N CYS A 934 6.48 -30.16 -10.98
CA CYS A 934 7.03 -30.91 -12.09
C CYS A 934 6.49 -32.34 -12.10
N LEU A 935 6.06 -32.81 -13.27
CA LEU A 935 5.60 -34.20 -13.45
C LEU A 935 6.70 -35.02 -14.13
N ALA A 936 7.31 -35.93 -13.35
CA ALA A 936 8.46 -36.73 -13.78
C ALA A 936 8.44 -38.14 -13.16
N ASN A 937 9.37 -39.00 -13.54
CA ASN A 937 9.52 -40.29 -12.90
C ASN A 937 10.41 -40.22 -11.67
N THR A 938 11.47 -39.42 -11.71
CA THR A 938 12.43 -39.23 -10.63
C THR A 938 12.95 -37.78 -10.57
N ILE A 939 13.55 -37.41 -9.43
CA ILE A 939 14.22 -36.13 -9.28
C ILE A 939 15.39 -35.99 -10.25
N GLU A 940 16.14 -37.04 -10.43
CA GLU A 940 17.27 -37.03 -11.39
C GLU A 940 16.84 -36.65 -12.82
N GLN A 941 15.66 -37.07 -13.25
CA GLN A 941 15.09 -36.67 -14.55
C GLN A 941 14.88 -35.16 -14.61
N ILE A 942 14.37 -34.56 -13.53
CA ILE A 942 14.11 -33.11 -13.47
C ILE A 942 15.42 -32.32 -13.56
N GLU A 943 16.46 -32.80 -12.88
CA GLU A 943 17.74 -32.09 -12.76
C GLU A 943 18.66 -32.30 -13.96
N LYS A 944 18.73 -33.52 -14.50
CA LYS A 944 19.69 -33.87 -15.52
C LYS A 944 19.11 -33.91 -16.93
N ARG A 945 17.80 -34.06 -17.09
CA ARG A 945 17.10 -34.19 -18.39
C ARG A 945 15.77 -33.41 -18.37
N PRO A 946 15.80 -32.07 -18.20
CA PRO A 946 14.61 -31.24 -18.09
C PRO A 946 13.73 -31.31 -19.37
N GLU A 947 14.27 -31.65 -20.52
CA GLU A 947 13.54 -31.83 -21.78
C GLU A 947 12.62 -33.07 -21.81
N GLU A 948 12.84 -34.03 -20.93
CA GLU A 948 12.02 -35.26 -20.82
C GLU A 948 10.84 -35.06 -19.86
N VAL A 949 10.71 -33.90 -19.25
CA VAL A 949 9.66 -33.59 -18.29
C VAL A 949 8.35 -33.25 -19.02
N ILE A 950 7.25 -33.88 -18.64
CA ILE A 950 5.96 -33.69 -19.33
C ILE A 950 5.26 -32.38 -18.95
N HIS A 951 5.38 -31.98 -17.71
CA HIS A 951 4.73 -30.78 -17.20
C HIS A 951 5.64 -30.09 -16.19
N ARG A 952 5.80 -28.79 -16.35
CA ARG A 952 6.55 -27.95 -15.44
C ARG A 952 5.85 -26.59 -15.37
N GLU A 953 5.48 -26.19 -14.19
CA GLU A 953 4.68 -24.97 -13.97
C GLU A 953 5.06 -24.31 -12.66
N VAL A 954 5.11 -22.98 -12.64
CA VAL A 954 5.26 -22.19 -11.42
C VAL A 954 3.88 -21.70 -10.98
N LEU A 955 3.53 -22.03 -9.74
CA LEU A 955 2.25 -21.68 -9.12
C LEU A 955 2.44 -20.63 -8.05
N PHE A 956 1.53 -19.66 -8.03
CA PHE A 956 1.31 -18.77 -6.91
C PHE A 956 0.36 -19.45 -5.91
N LEU A 957 0.71 -19.45 -4.63
CA LEU A 957 -0.06 -20.04 -3.53
C LEU A 957 -1.04 -19.07 -2.89
#